data_7c9ef4da53f6b52bc87312cb65fef9ae
#
_entry.id   7c9ef4da53f6b52bc87312cb65fef9ae
#
_cell.length_a   1.000
_cell.length_b   1.000
_cell.length_c   1.000
_cell.angle_alpha   90.00
_cell.angle_beta   90.00
_cell.angle_gamma   90.00
#
_symmetry.space_group_name_H-M   'P 1'
#
loop_
_entity.id
_entity.type
_entity.pdbx_description
1 polymer ?
#
loop_
_entity_poly.entity_id
_entity_poly.type
_entity_poly.pdbx_seq_one_letter_code
_entity_poly.pdbx_strand_id
1 'polypeptide(L)'
;VQKRLFVLVSMMLFILVIGGESGHAQTVSIEFPVNPMVTQKKTPLTNEMIHLEGPNAETSFYYELLSDLQPGDYYAQFYINHSSILIAPSSLTVKVDGEPIQSISLAEKTSEFKVNLPKEALKAGMHSITVSFTGFLKEGICVPQHSTSNWVTIQINSFLNVEGITPTIGQSLSSYPDIYTGTPSGKIQVVIPEKASMETLNAALQVANYLTQRSAENSVHVVNEQEVRSLTNNFVLIGLQQEFSSSWAKKIVTKNELPEKGLQISQMKIVNGDAAVHALLATAKNAEEFDKIDVLTTPSIVQQLTGEKILIEEMPVVNKQVDSNKVTFKQLGMQDFTLDNRMNSTNTHFYYLPVNSKNVTDPTIELHFKYSDIIASYEELTERPDSVNFSDGKVELIVYLNGVPHAVDMQALSSKGNEDVKVSVPFEPAILKDSQVLSIQVAANGLAMQNPCVVTDQKKWIYVYDDSALSLPMATTNPSSYLTFSQFPFPFAKHDNELIIVVPDSGEVSENELLRLYGSLTTNNATPKISIVKTSDVNESQLKKSNVIFVGGPKMHPLLKKKDNLVVAYQNGVAQLTEHGFIHTSTGMFAFLQPNVWNNDYGMLVFDKMSDATSYLPKELLSFIRNTEVSSNVIVQVNTDQIFTNEQWIDEKEEQGITKTKDENDYFGWVAAFIGLMAILVLLIVFFKRKKIKG
;
A
#
# COMPACT_ATOMS: atom_id res chain seq x y z
N VAL A 1 26.02 51.63 -49.36
CA VAL A 1 26.46 50.23 -49.66
C VAL A 1 26.65 49.40 -48.40
N GLN A 2 27.28 49.94 -47.35
CA GLN A 2 27.51 49.16 -46.07
C GLN A 2 26.23 48.81 -45.28
N LYS A 3 25.16 49.64 -45.32
CA LYS A 3 23.90 49.31 -44.63
C LYS A 3 23.07 48.20 -45.32
N ARG A 4 23.22 48.01 -46.65
CA ARG A 4 22.54 46.92 -47.37
C ARG A 4 23.25 45.57 -47.21
N LEU A 5 24.56 45.58 -46.97
CA LEU A 5 25.32 44.36 -46.72
C LEU A 5 25.02 43.80 -45.32
N PHE A 6 24.81 44.68 -44.34
CA PHE A 6 24.48 44.26 -42.97
C PHE A 6 23.08 43.65 -42.87
N VAL A 7 22.12 44.15 -43.64
CA VAL A 7 20.76 43.57 -43.71
C VAL A 7 20.77 42.21 -44.42
N LEU A 8 21.58 42.04 -45.46
CA LEU A 8 21.72 40.76 -46.17
C LEU A 8 22.44 39.70 -45.36
N VAL A 9 23.47 40.05 -44.60
CA VAL A 9 24.17 39.14 -43.67
C VAL A 9 23.30 38.80 -42.47
N SER A 10 22.52 39.76 -41.92
CA SER A 10 21.54 39.50 -40.86
C SER A 10 20.38 38.65 -41.34
N MET A 11 19.92 38.81 -42.58
CA MET A 11 18.85 38.01 -43.18
C MET A 11 19.34 36.59 -43.55
N MET A 12 20.62 36.43 -43.95
CA MET A 12 21.24 35.12 -44.16
C MET A 12 21.50 34.35 -42.87
N LEU A 13 21.84 35.06 -41.78
CA LEU A 13 21.92 34.44 -40.43
C LEU A 13 20.54 34.04 -39.89
N PHE A 14 19.45 34.79 -40.27
CA PHE A 14 18.09 34.45 -39.83
C PHE A 14 17.48 33.30 -40.65
N ILE A 15 17.90 33.11 -41.91
CA ILE A 15 17.45 31.98 -42.76
C ILE A 15 18.19 30.68 -42.38
N LEU A 16 19.40 30.74 -41.83
CA LEU A 16 20.13 29.58 -41.29
C LEU A 16 19.58 29.09 -39.97
N VAL A 17 18.73 29.85 -39.25
CA VAL A 17 18.10 29.49 -37.98
C VAL A 17 16.70 28.87 -38.18
N ILE A 18 16.08 29.03 -39.39
CA ILE A 18 14.71 28.51 -39.64
C ILE A 18 14.70 27.26 -40.56
N GLY A 19 15.85 26.82 -41.05
CA GLY A 19 15.94 25.71 -41.99
C GLY A 19 16.63 24.47 -41.43
N GLY A 20 16.07 23.82 -40.45
CA GLY A 20 16.67 22.58 -39.92
C GLY A 20 15.89 21.97 -38.77
N GLU A 21 14.65 21.52 -39.01
CA GLU A 21 14.05 20.47 -38.23
C GLU A 21 14.65 19.11 -38.62
N SER A 22 15.95 18.96 -38.40
CA SER A 22 16.55 17.65 -38.17
C SER A 22 16.56 17.47 -36.65
N GLY A 23 15.84 16.46 -36.16
CA GLY A 23 15.80 16.10 -34.74
C GLY A 23 17.20 15.89 -34.20
N HIS A 24 17.79 16.95 -33.71
CA HIS A 24 19.02 16.84 -32.93
C HIS A 24 18.60 16.33 -31.57
N ALA A 25 18.95 15.09 -31.27
CA ALA A 25 19.01 14.59 -29.90
C ALA A 25 19.69 15.68 -29.07
N GLN A 26 18.93 16.34 -28.19
CA GLN A 26 19.52 17.27 -27.21
C GLN A 26 20.53 16.46 -26.42
N THR A 27 21.81 16.78 -26.57
CA THR A 27 22.87 16.20 -25.76
C THR A 27 22.64 16.67 -24.34
N VAL A 28 22.16 15.75 -23.48
CA VAL A 28 22.02 16.00 -22.05
C VAL A 28 23.44 16.18 -21.52
N SER A 29 23.80 17.41 -21.10
CA SER A 29 25.05 17.67 -20.45
C SER A 29 24.95 17.24 -19.00
N ILE A 30 25.78 16.34 -18.55
CA ILE A 30 25.84 15.86 -17.17
C ILE A 30 27.11 16.42 -16.55
N GLU A 31 26.92 17.33 -15.60
CA GLU A 31 27.98 17.84 -14.74
C GLU A 31 27.89 17.19 -13.36
N PHE A 32 29.00 16.69 -12.86
CA PHE A 32 29.06 16.17 -11.50
C PHE A 32 29.51 17.29 -10.59
N PRO A 33 28.83 17.52 -9.43
CA PRO A 33 29.20 18.60 -8.54
C PRO A 33 30.61 18.40 -7.99
N VAL A 34 31.42 19.45 -8.11
CA VAL A 34 32.79 19.51 -7.57
C VAL A 34 32.78 20.13 -6.16
N ASN A 35 31.75 20.95 -5.85
CA ASN A 35 31.57 21.59 -4.55
C ASN A 35 30.10 21.59 -4.14
N PRO A 36 29.78 21.46 -2.85
CA PRO A 36 28.41 21.57 -2.36
C PRO A 36 27.92 23.02 -2.56
N MET A 37 26.73 23.15 -3.22
CA MET A 37 26.06 24.46 -3.31
C MET A 37 25.37 24.77 -1.98
N VAL A 38 25.56 26.01 -1.51
CA VAL A 38 24.78 26.56 -0.42
C VAL A 38 23.40 26.93 -0.95
N THR A 39 22.37 26.25 -0.50
CA THR A 39 20.98 26.57 -0.84
C THR A 39 20.15 26.74 0.41
N GLN A 40 19.34 27.79 0.42
CA GLN A 40 18.31 27.99 1.43
C GLN A 40 17.24 26.93 1.23
N LYS A 41 17.09 26.02 2.18
CA LYS A 41 16.13 24.91 2.04
C LYS A 41 15.13 24.94 3.18
N LYS A 42 13.86 25.18 2.83
CA LYS A 42 12.72 24.92 3.71
C LYS A 42 12.39 23.44 3.63
N THR A 43 12.61 22.71 4.72
CA THR A 43 12.27 21.30 4.83
C THR A 43 10.95 21.16 5.59
N PRO A 44 9.89 20.56 5.04
CA PRO A 44 8.65 20.30 5.77
C PRO A 44 8.95 19.54 7.07
N LEU A 45 8.31 19.93 8.16
CA LEU A 45 8.40 19.21 9.44
C LEU A 45 7.51 17.97 9.45
N THR A 46 6.44 18.00 8.68
CA THR A 46 5.46 16.91 8.59
C THR A 46 4.86 16.83 7.20
N ASN A 47 4.42 15.64 6.80
CA ASN A 47 3.71 15.39 5.55
C ASN A 47 2.18 15.36 5.73
N GLU A 48 1.72 15.46 6.96
CA GLU A 48 0.30 15.46 7.33
C GLU A 48 0.03 16.50 8.42
N MET A 49 -1.24 16.83 8.60
CA MET A 49 -1.67 17.70 9.69
C MET A 49 -1.62 16.92 11.01
N ILE A 50 -0.82 17.40 11.97
CA ILE A 50 -0.71 16.77 13.29
C ILE A 50 -1.78 17.35 14.22
N HIS A 51 -2.58 16.50 14.80
CA HIS A 51 -3.63 16.87 15.74
C HIS A 51 -3.24 16.45 17.16
N LEU A 52 -3.18 17.42 18.07
CA LEU A 52 -2.87 17.22 19.49
C LEU A 52 -4.13 17.54 20.31
N GLU A 53 -4.58 16.58 21.11
CA GLU A 53 -5.78 16.69 21.94
C GLU A 53 -5.48 16.50 23.43
N GLY A 54 -6.40 17.00 24.24
CA GLY A 54 -6.44 16.78 25.67
C GLY A 54 -5.63 17.76 26.46
N PRO A 55 -5.57 17.64 27.82
CA PRO A 55 -4.89 18.62 28.61
C PRO A 55 -3.37 18.66 28.37
N ASN A 56 -2.78 17.52 27.99
CA ASN A 56 -1.36 17.41 27.69
C ASN A 56 -1.17 16.45 26.51
N ALA A 57 -0.51 16.93 25.47
CA ALA A 57 -0.16 16.15 24.29
C ALA A 57 1.18 16.63 23.74
N GLU A 58 1.94 15.74 23.11
CA GLU A 58 3.20 16.11 22.47
C GLU A 58 3.43 15.32 21.19
N THR A 59 4.24 15.91 20.30
CA THR A 59 4.72 15.26 19.07
C THR A 59 6.18 15.66 18.87
N SER A 60 6.93 14.79 18.19
CA SER A 60 8.35 15.06 17.91
C SER A 60 8.64 14.92 16.43
N PHE A 61 9.44 15.83 15.92
CA PHE A 61 9.99 15.86 14.58
C PHE A 61 11.49 15.63 14.67
N TYR A 62 12.05 14.89 13.73
CA TYR A 62 13.47 14.56 13.74
C TYR A 62 14.14 15.10 12.48
N TYR A 63 15.38 15.57 12.62
CA TYR A 63 16.23 15.94 11.49
C TYR A 63 17.68 15.52 11.77
N GLU A 64 18.40 15.22 10.70
CA GLU A 64 19.80 14.82 10.76
C GLU A 64 20.67 15.88 10.07
N LEU A 65 21.77 16.25 10.73
CA LEU A 65 22.82 17.07 10.16
C LEU A 65 24.06 16.20 9.95
N LEU A 66 24.52 16.11 8.70
CA LEU A 66 25.71 15.32 8.35
C LEU A 66 27.02 16.05 8.68
N SER A 67 26.96 17.36 8.91
CA SER A 67 28.09 18.20 9.32
C SER A 67 27.61 19.38 10.14
N ASP A 68 28.51 19.95 10.94
CA ASP A 68 28.25 21.16 11.71
C ASP A 68 27.85 22.31 10.78
N LEU A 69 26.78 23.00 11.11
CA LEU A 69 26.35 24.18 10.37
C LEU A 69 27.14 25.43 10.86
N GLN A 70 27.50 26.28 9.92
CA GLN A 70 28.06 27.59 10.23
C GLN A 70 26.96 28.48 10.84
N PRO A 71 27.33 29.48 11.67
CA PRO A 71 26.35 30.41 12.24
C PRO A 71 25.48 31.07 11.16
N GLY A 72 24.15 30.96 11.30
CA GLY A 72 23.16 31.49 10.37
C GLY A 72 21.78 31.64 10.99
N ASP A 73 20.77 32.04 10.20
CA ASP A 73 19.37 32.18 10.66
C ASP A 73 18.63 30.83 10.51
N TYR A 74 18.83 29.96 11.49
CA TYR A 74 18.24 28.62 11.52
C TYR A 74 17.04 28.60 12.47
N TYR A 75 15.89 28.15 11.96
CA TYR A 75 14.66 28.14 12.74
C TYR A 75 13.65 27.11 12.25
N ALA A 76 12.74 26.74 13.12
CA ALA A 76 11.50 26.06 12.76
C ALA A 76 10.36 27.08 12.71
N GLN A 77 9.60 27.09 11.62
CA GLN A 77 8.38 27.87 11.46
C GLN A 77 7.19 26.94 11.63
N PHE A 78 6.33 27.26 12.58
CA PHE A 78 5.11 26.52 12.83
C PHE A 78 3.90 27.35 12.38
N TYR A 79 3.00 26.71 11.68
CA TYR A 79 1.65 27.19 11.40
C TYR A 79 0.68 26.30 12.16
N ILE A 80 -0.17 26.91 12.97
CA ILE A 80 -1.08 26.19 13.87
C ILE A 80 -2.50 26.71 13.77
N ASN A 81 -3.44 25.84 14.10
CA ASN A 81 -4.79 26.20 14.51
C ASN A 81 -5.06 25.60 15.88
N HIS A 82 -5.83 26.27 16.69
CA HIS A 82 -6.21 25.76 18.01
C HIS A 82 -7.65 26.14 18.36
N SER A 83 -8.18 25.46 19.35
CA SER A 83 -9.52 25.72 19.84
C SER A 83 -9.64 27.14 20.38
N SER A 84 -10.68 27.85 19.99
CA SER A 84 -10.96 29.22 20.41
C SER A 84 -11.46 29.35 21.86
N ILE A 85 -11.74 28.24 22.54
CA ILE A 85 -12.23 28.19 23.92
C ILE A 85 -11.11 27.84 24.92
N LEU A 86 -9.87 27.74 24.47
CA LEU A 86 -8.73 27.60 25.37
C LEU A 86 -8.56 28.85 26.23
N ILE A 87 -8.32 28.66 27.53
CA ILE A 87 -8.06 29.73 28.50
C ILE A 87 -6.62 29.68 28.99
N ALA A 88 -6.14 30.77 29.63
CA ALA A 88 -4.87 30.76 30.34
C ALA A 88 -4.87 29.69 31.47
N PRO A 89 -3.80 28.93 31.67
CA PRO A 89 -2.47 29.02 31.06
C PRO A 89 -2.21 28.08 29.87
N SER A 90 -3.20 27.84 29.00
CA SER A 90 -2.97 27.03 27.81
C SER A 90 -1.76 27.49 27.03
N SER A 91 -0.89 26.55 26.67
CA SER A 91 0.37 26.84 26.01
C SER A 91 0.84 25.76 25.07
N LEU A 92 1.70 26.17 24.14
CA LEU A 92 2.47 25.28 23.28
C LEU A 92 3.95 25.54 23.55
N THR A 93 4.67 24.51 24.01
CA THR A 93 6.10 24.58 24.34
C THR A 93 6.90 23.78 23.32
N VAL A 94 7.90 24.42 22.72
CA VAL A 94 8.83 23.76 21.80
C VAL A 94 10.14 23.47 22.53
N LYS A 95 10.55 22.22 22.47
CA LYS A 95 11.82 21.72 22.97
C LYS A 95 12.69 21.30 21.78
N VAL A 96 13.98 21.54 21.88
CA VAL A 96 14.96 21.03 20.92
C VAL A 96 15.95 20.18 21.70
N ASP A 97 16.11 18.93 21.28
CA ASP A 97 16.93 17.91 21.97
C ASP A 97 16.59 17.78 23.47
N GLY A 98 15.28 17.90 23.77
CA GLY A 98 14.76 17.83 25.13
C GLY A 98 14.82 19.17 25.93
N GLU A 99 15.56 20.15 25.49
CA GLU A 99 15.64 21.48 26.14
C GLU A 99 14.50 22.39 25.68
N PRO A 100 13.70 22.99 26.58
CA PRO A 100 12.65 23.92 26.23
C PRO A 100 13.25 25.23 25.70
N ILE A 101 12.89 25.59 24.46
CA ILE A 101 13.41 26.79 23.79
C ILE A 101 12.42 27.95 23.86
N GLN A 102 11.13 27.65 23.61
CA GLN A 102 10.11 28.67 23.55
C GLN A 102 8.74 28.10 23.96
N SER A 103 7.99 28.90 24.71
CA SER A 103 6.62 28.65 25.08
C SER A 103 5.72 29.79 24.61
N ILE A 104 4.60 29.49 23.97
CA ILE A 104 3.62 30.47 23.52
C ILE A 104 2.28 30.25 24.21
N SER A 105 1.56 31.31 24.54
CA SER A 105 0.19 31.21 25.05
C SER A 105 -0.79 30.94 23.94
N LEU A 106 -1.74 30.06 24.21
CA LEU A 106 -2.89 29.74 23.33
C LEU A 106 -4.20 30.33 23.84
N ALA A 107 -4.17 31.14 24.87
CA ALA A 107 -5.34 31.91 25.36
C ALA A 107 -5.77 33.00 24.37
N GLU A 108 -4.85 33.45 23.53
CA GLU A 108 -5.09 34.37 22.44
C GLU A 108 -4.94 33.70 21.09
N LYS A 109 -5.60 34.21 20.06
CA LYS A 109 -5.53 33.63 18.72
C LYS A 109 -4.13 33.73 18.15
N THR A 110 -3.45 32.60 18.08
CA THR A 110 -2.12 32.43 17.48
C THR A 110 -2.23 31.49 16.29
N SER A 111 -1.73 31.92 15.12
CA SER A 111 -1.78 31.10 13.89
C SER A 111 -0.40 30.68 13.39
N GLU A 112 0.66 31.34 13.84
CA GLU A 112 2.04 31.02 13.45
C GLU A 112 3.05 31.51 14.49
N PHE A 113 4.19 30.86 14.54
CA PHE A 113 5.33 31.31 15.35
C PHE A 113 6.65 30.73 14.83
N LYS A 114 7.75 31.41 15.13
CA LYS A 114 9.10 31.04 14.74
C LYS A 114 9.90 30.64 15.99
N VAL A 115 10.63 29.51 15.91
CA VAL A 115 11.52 29.05 16.98
C VAL A 115 12.94 28.95 16.43
N ASN A 116 13.86 29.75 16.95
CA ASN A 116 15.26 29.72 16.57
C ASN A 116 15.94 28.47 17.13
N LEU A 117 16.76 27.80 16.32
CA LEU A 117 17.50 26.60 16.75
C LEU A 117 18.71 27.04 17.63
N PRO A 118 18.93 26.36 18.77
CA PRO A 118 20.11 26.58 19.58
C PRO A 118 21.37 26.05 18.88
N LYS A 119 22.55 26.55 19.30
CA LYS A 119 23.83 26.19 18.67
C LYS A 119 24.15 24.71 18.73
N GLU A 120 23.73 24.05 19.78
CA GLU A 120 23.92 22.61 20.00
C GLU A 120 23.19 21.79 18.94
N ALA A 121 22.02 22.24 18.54
CA ALA A 121 21.20 21.62 17.50
C ALA A 121 21.67 21.90 16.06
N LEU A 122 22.80 22.59 15.91
CA LEU A 122 23.46 22.85 14.61
C LEU A 122 24.71 21.99 14.41
N LYS A 123 25.00 21.07 15.31
CA LYS A 123 26.09 20.10 15.18
C LYS A 123 25.70 18.91 14.33
N ALA A 124 26.67 18.21 13.80
CA ALA A 124 26.45 16.95 13.11
C ALA A 124 25.79 15.92 14.04
N GLY A 125 24.75 15.24 13.58
CA GLY A 125 24.02 14.20 14.32
C GLY A 125 22.51 14.31 14.16
N MET A 126 21.81 13.41 14.86
CA MET A 126 20.35 13.41 14.95
C MET A 126 19.86 14.41 15.99
N HIS A 127 18.89 15.20 15.62
CA HIS A 127 18.26 16.20 16.48
C HIS A 127 16.74 16.01 16.50
N SER A 128 16.11 16.44 17.58
CA SER A 128 14.67 16.35 17.77
C SER A 128 14.06 17.73 18.06
N ILE A 129 12.89 17.99 17.48
CA ILE A 129 12.05 19.14 17.84
C ILE A 129 10.75 18.58 18.39
N THR A 130 10.55 18.71 19.71
CA THR A 130 9.34 18.24 20.38
C THR A 130 8.41 19.41 20.67
N VAL A 131 7.16 19.29 20.26
CA VAL A 131 6.10 20.28 20.52
C VAL A 131 5.15 19.70 21.57
N SER A 132 5.10 20.31 22.75
CA SER A 132 4.26 19.89 23.87
C SER A 132 3.10 20.86 24.03
N PHE A 133 1.89 20.38 23.95
CA PHE A 133 0.64 21.11 24.14
C PHE A 133 0.13 20.91 25.56
N THR A 134 -0.24 22.02 26.24
CA THR A 134 -0.98 21.99 27.50
C THR A 134 -2.22 22.84 27.34
N GLY A 135 -3.40 22.24 27.45
CA GLY A 135 -4.68 22.91 27.19
C GLY A 135 -5.60 22.94 28.39
N PHE A 136 -6.17 24.10 28.67
CA PHE A 136 -7.16 24.33 29.71
C PHE A 136 -8.46 24.92 29.11
N LEU A 137 -9.61 24.36 29.49
CA LEU A 137 -10.93 24.79 29.05
C LEU A 137 -11.72 25.48 30.16
N LYS A 138 -11.38 25.21 31.44
CA LYS A 138 -12.08 25.72 32.62
C LYS A 138 -11.08 25.99 33.74
N GLU A 139 -11.36 27.03 34.51
CA GLU A 139 -10.69 27.31 35.78
C GLU A 139 -11.22 26.38 36.88
N GLY A 140 -10.37 25.99 37.81
CA GLY A 140 -10.73 25.23 38.99
C GLY A 140 -9.80 24.06 39.27
N ILE A 141 -9.90 23.55 40.50
CA ILE A 141 -9.18 22.35 40.95
C ILE A 141 -10.03 21.14 40.58
N CYS A 142 -9.42 20.09 40.02
CA CYS A 142 -10.10 18.84 39.66
C CYS A 142 -11.25 18.99 38.64
N VAL A 143 -11.12 19.92 37.71
CA VAL A 143 -12.08 20.13 36.63
C VAL A 143 -11.68 19.27 35.43
N PRO A 144 -12.59 18.51 34.83
CA PRO A 144 -12.28 17.74 33.63
C PRO A 144 -11.82 18.66 32.49
N GLN A 145 -10.60 18.41 32.00
CA GLN A 145 -9.99 19.13 30.86
C GLN A 145 -10.06 18.27 29.57
N HIS A 146 -10.43 16.99 29.71
CA HIS A 146 -10.58 16.10 28.58
C HIS A 146 -11.87 16.42 27.82
N SER A 147 -11.71 16.93 26.63
CA SER A 147 -12.80 17.22 25.72
C SER A 147 -12.25 17.27 24.29
N THR A 148 -12.98 16.82 23.32
CA THR A 148 -12.70 16.99 21.89
C THR A 148 -12.56 18.47 21.47
N SER A 149 -12.95 19.39 22.35
CA SER A 149 -12.76 20.82 22.17
C SER A 149 -11.40 21.33 22.69
N ASN A 150 -10.60 20.49 23.33
CA ASN A 150 -9.26 20.83 23.83
C ASN A 150 -8.20 20.33 22.85
N TRP A 151 -7.88 21.15 21.86
CA TRP A 151 -7.00 20.74 20.76
C TRP A 151 -6.15 21.87 20.18
N VAL A 152 -5.04 21.48 19.57
CA VAL A 152 -4.22 22.26 18.65
C VAL A 152 -3.80 21.41 17.47
N THR A 153 -3.73 21.99 16.28
CA THR A 153 -3.21 21.31 15.08
C THR A 153 -1.96 22.02 14.58
N ILE A 154 -0.96 21.24 14.18
CA ILE A 154 0.21 21.72 13.46
C ILE A 154 -0.03 21.47 11.98
N GLN A 155 0.04 22.52 11.17
CA GLN A 155 -0.29 22.47 9.76
C GLN A 155 0.85 21.91 8.93
N ILE A 156 0.51 21.27 7.82
CA ILE A 156 1.45 20.64 6.86
C ILE A 156 2.48 21.61 6.27
N ASN A 157 2.18 22.90 6.22
CA ASN A 157 3.09 23.93 5.73
C ASN A 157 4.13 24.38 6.76
N SER A 158 4.17 23.78 7.97
CA SER A 158 5.22 23.99 8.96
C SER A 158 6.55 23.41 8.45
N PHE A 159 7.64 24.16 8.61
CA PHE A 159 8.92 23.80 8.02
C PHE A 159 10.11 24.15 8.90
N LEU A 160 11.21 23.46 8.67
CA LEU A 160 12.53 23.76 9.20
C LEU A 160 13.28 24.61 8.15
N ASN A 161 13.73 25.81 8.54
CA ASN A 161 14.59 26.66 7.73
C ASN A 161 16.03 26.44 8.15
N VAL A 162 16.78 25.77 7.29
CA VAL A 162 18.20 25.55 7.49
C VAL A 162 18.97 26.19 6.35
N GLU A 163 19.65 27.29 6.65
CA GLU A 163 20.63 27.93 5.76
C GLU A 163 21.98 27.26 6.01
N GLY A 164 22.54 26.63 5.02
CA GLY A 164 23.84 25.99 5.18
C GLY A 164 24.24 25.16 3.99
N ILE A 165 25.43 24.63 4.01
CA ILE A 165 25.85 23.60 3.10
C ILE A 165 24.81 22.48 3.24
N THR A 166 23.97 22.32 2.22
CA THR A 166 23.13 21.14 2.15
C THR A 166 24.09 19.96 2.27
N PRO A 167 24.04 19.17 3.34
CA PRO A 167 24.74 17.91 3.30
C PRO A 167 24.28 17.23 2.03
N THR A 168 25.07 16.35 1.50
CA THR A 168 24.77 15.55 0.32
C THR A 168 23.54 14.62 0.58
N ILE A 169 22.48 15.18 1.18
CA ILE A 169 21.17 14.57 1.32
C ILE A 169 20.73 14.22 -0.09
N GLY A 170 20.56 12.94 -0.35
CA GLY A 170 20.30 12.41 -1.68
C GLY A 170 21.48 11.78 -2.38
N GLN A 171 22.67 11.72 -1.75
CA GLN A 171 23.75 10.82 -2.17
C GLN A 171 23.77 9.54 -1.35
N SER A 172 23.09 9.50 -0.20
CA SER A 172 22.95 8.29 0.60
C SER A 172 21.74 7.47 0.21
N LEU A 173 21.92 6.15 0.12
CA LEU A 173 20.83 5.19 -0.09
C LEU A 173 19.77 5.23 1.01
N SER A 174 20.09 5.74 2.20
CA SER A 174 19.12 5.95 3.29
C SER A 174 18.00 6.93 2.93
N SER A 175 18.16 7.75 1.88
CA SER A 175 17.11 8.64 1.39
C SER A 175 16.13 7.97 0.42
N TYR A 176 16.37 6.72 0.03
CA TYR A 176 15.45 5.92 -0.77
C TYR A 176 14.41 5.26 0.15
N PRO A 177 13.12 5.22 -0.19
CA PRO A 177 12.50 5.73 -1.43
C PRO A 177 12.05 7.19 -1.36
N ASP A 178 12.13 7.86 -0.21
CA ASP A 178 11.44 9.11 0.11
C ASP A 178 11.85 10.28 -0.81
N ILE A 179 13.13 10.34 -1.21
CA ILE A 179 13.60 11.38 -2.12
C ILE A 179 12.94 11.30 -3.50
N TYR A 180 12.41 10.14 -3.89
CA TYR A 180 11.69 9.93 -5.14
C TYR A 180 10.20 10.16 -4.97
N THR A 181 9.62 9.72 -3.86
CA THR A 181 8.17 9.72 -3.61
C THR A 181 7.68 11.01 -2.95
N GLY A 182 8.53 11.72 -2.21
CA GLY A 182 8.20 12.94 -1.47
C GLY A 182 8.27 14.24 -2.28
N THR A 183 8.61 14.21 -3.57
CA THR A 183 8.68 15.44 -4.40
C THR A 183 7.27 15.86 -4.86
N PRO A 184 6.81 17.10 -4.53
CA PRO A 184 5.51 17.56 -5.00
C PRO A 184 5.44 17.59 -6.53
N SER A 185 4.39 17.04 -7.11
CA SER A 185 4.04 17.08 -8.55
C SER A 185 5.10 16.54 -9.54
N GLY A 186 6.03 15.71 -9.12
CA GLY A 186 7.04 15.11 -10.00
C GLY A 186 6.57 13.80 -10.66
N LYS A 187 6.98 13.61 -11.92
CA LYS A 187 6.94 12.27 -12.54
C LYS A 187 8.18 11.51 -12.12
N ILE A 188 8.02 10.33 -11.55
CA ILE A 188 9.12 9.44 -11.25
C ILE A 188 9.37 8.57 -12.47
N GLN A 189 10.58 8.57 -12.99
CA GLN A 189 10.97 7.74 -14.12
C GLN A 189 11.83 6.58 -13.66
N VAL A 190 11.44 5.37 -14.01
CA VAL A 190 12.28 4.18 -13.94
C VAL A 190 12.80 3.93 -15.36
N VAL A 191 14.07 4.20 -15.56
CA VAL A 191 14.69 4.19 -16.88
C VAL A 191 15.38 2.87 -17.12
N ILE A 192 15.09 2.25 -18.26
CA ILE A 192 15.69 1.00 -18.71
C ILE A 192 16.42 1.19 -20.06
N PRO A 193 17.33 0.27 -20.43
CA PRO A 193 17.92 0.26 -21.77
C PRO A 193 16.86 0.12 -22.87
N GLU A 194 17.13 0.65 -24.07
CA GLU A 194 16.24 0.51 -25.25
C GLU A 194 15.94 -0.96 -25.57
N LYS A 195 16.93 -1.82 -25.38
CA LYS A 195 16.82 -3.28 -25.59
C LYS A 195 17.10 -4.02 -24.29
N ALA A 196 16.26 -3.74 -23.29
CA ALA A 196 16.37 -4.38 -21.99
C ALA A 196 16.10 -5.88 -22.10
N SER A 197 16.87 -6.67 -21.36
CA SER A 197 16.55 -8.08 -21.10
C SER A 197 15.25 -8.22 -20.30
N MET A 198 14.64 -9.40 -20.30
CA MET A 198 13.41 -9.62 -19.53
C MET A 198 13.66 -9.52 -18.03
N GLU A 199 14.83 -9.90 -17.56
CA GLU A 199 15.28 -9.76 -16.17
C GLU A 199 15.38 -8.27 -15.78
N THR A 200 15.97 -7.44 -16.65
CA THR A 200 16.02 -5.99 -16.48
C THR A 200 14.61 -5.40 -16.40
N LEU A 201 13.71 -5.80 -17.30
CA LEU A 201 12.33 -5.34 -17.31
C LEU A 201 11.59 -5.76 -16.03
N ASN A 202 11.71 -7.01 -15.61
CA ASN A 202 11.12 -7.50 -14.36
C ASN A 202 11.57 -6.68 -13.15
N ALA A 203 12.88 -6.45 -13.04
CA ALA A 203 13.46 -5.65 -11.96
C ALA A 203 12.91 -4.22 -11.96
N ALA A 204 12.81 -3.60 -13.14
CA ALA A 204 12.30 -2.24 -13.29
C ALA A 204 10.81 -2.14 -12.90
N LEU A 205 9.99 -3.09 -13.31
CA LEU A 205 8.57 -3.13 -12.96
C LEU A 205 8.35 -3.34 -11.47
N GLN A 206 9.18 -4.17 -10.84
CA GLN A 206 9.12 -4.41 -9.41
C GLN A 206 9.44 -3.14 -8.61
N VAL A 207 10.51 -2.44 -8.96
CA VAL A 207 10.88 -1.16 -8.32
C VAL A 207 9.85 -0.07 -8.63
N ALA A 208 9.39 0.03 -9.88
CA ALA A 208 8.37 1.01 -10.26
C ALA A 208 7.07 0.81 -9.49
N ASN A 209 6.63 -0.44 -9.32
CA ASN A 209 5.46 -0.76 -8.51
C ASN A 209 5.65 -0.41 -7.03
N TYR A 210 6.82 -0.72 -6.46
CA TYR A 210 7.14 -0.35 -5.08
C TYR A 210 7.09 1.16 -4.85
N LEU A 211 7.61 1.95 -5.78
CA LEU A 211 7.53 3.41 -5.74
C LEU A 211 6.09 3.92 -5.94
N THR A 212 5.31 3.30 -6.83
CA THR A 212 3.90 3.65 -7.05
C THR A 212 3.06 3.50 -5.79
N GLN A 213 3.26 2.42 -5.05
CA GLN A 213 2.51 2.17 -3.80
C GLN A 213 2.81 3.19 -2.69
N ARG A 214 3.95 3.88 -2.75
CA ARG A 214 4.39 4.87 -1.75
C ARG A 214 4.21 6.31 -2.19
N SER A 215 3.81 6.51 -3.43
CA SER A 215 3.65 7.83 -4.02
C SER A 215 2.18 8.22 -4.05
N ALA A 216 1.75 9.14 -3.17
CA ALA A 216 0.33 9.54 -3.10
C ALA A 216 -0.12 10.36 -4.31
N GLU A 217 0.77 11.15 -4.92
CA GLU A 217 0.43 12.11 -5.98
C GLU A 217 1.29 11.98 -7.24
N ASN A 218 2.38 11.21 -7.20
CA ASN A 218 3.32 11.13 -8.30
C ASN A 218 2.99 9.94 -9.21
N SER A 219 3.01 10.16 -10.51
CA SER A 219 2.92 9.07 -11.48
C SER A 219 4.30 8.45 -11.73
N VAL A 220 4.42 7.16 -11.52
CA VAL A 220 5.62 6.39 -11.85
C VAL A 220 5.49 5.83 -13.27
N HIS A 221 6.52 6.01 -14.08
CA HIS A 221 6.58 5.52 -15.47
C HIS A 221 7.86 4.73 -15.71
N VAL A 222 7.73 3.59 -16.35
CA VAL A 222 8.87 2.89 -16.93
C VAL A 222 9.08 3.43 -18.35
N VAL A 223 10.28 3.92 -18.63
CA VAL A 223 10.65 4.54 -19.90
C VAL A 223 11.99 4.01 -20.39
N ASN A 224 12.15 3.91 -21.71
CA ASN A 224 13.47 3.56 -22.23
C ASN A 224 14.41 4.79 -22.25
N GLU A 225 15.71 4.54 -22.22
CA GLU A 225 16.73 5.60 -22.15
C GLU A 225 16.69 6.58 -23.33
N GLN A 226 16.15 6.18 -24.49
CA GLN A 226 16.06 7.02 -25.68
C GLN A 226 14.87 8.02 -25.60
N GLU A 227 13.88 7.72 -24.77
CA GLU A 227 12.73 8.60 -24.55
C GLU A 227 13.05 9.74 -23.59
N VAL A 228 14.12 9.62 -22.81
CA VAL A 228 14.55 10.62 -21.84
C VAL A 228 15.19 11.81 -22.57
N ARG A 229 14.41 12.89 -22.73
CA ARG A 229 14.85 14.11 -23.42
C ARG A 229 15.61 15.09 -22.51
N SER A 230 15.31 15.07 -21.20
CA SER A 230 15.96 15.93 -20.21
C SER A 230 15.90 15.29 -18.83
N LEU A 231 16.95 15.49 -18.03
CA LEU A 231 17.02 15.05 -16.65
C LEU A 231 16.54 16.20 -15.74
N THR A 232 15.24 16.34 -15.58
CA THR A 232 14.61 17.39 -14.75
C THR A 232 13.95 16.85 -13.50
N ASN A 233 13.71 15.53 -13.44
CA ASN A 233 13.08 14.85 -12.33
C ASN A 233 14.03 13.80 -11.76
N ASN A 234 13.83 13.43 -10.50
CA ASN A 234 14.51 12.30 -9.89
C ASN A 234 14.13 11.00 -10.65
N PHE A 235 15.09 10.12 -10.86
CA PHE A 235 14.87 8.89 -11.63
C PHE A 235 15.63 7.70 -11.04
N VAL A 236 15.15 6.50 -11.37
CA VAL A 236 15.82 5.25 -11.09
C VAL A 236 16.29 4.66 -12.41
N LEU A 237 17.54 4.24 -12.51
CA LEU A 237 18.11 3.64 -13.70
C LEU A 237 18.45 2.18 -13.42
N ILE A 238 17.84 1.26 -14.17
CA ILE A 238 17.98 -0.19 -13.98
C ILE A 238 18.41 -0.83 -15.30
N GLY A 239 19.48 -1.61 -15.28
CA GLY A 239 19.90 -2.36 -16.46
C GLY A 239 21.31 -2.89 -16.38
N LEU A 240 21.64 -3.80 -17.31
CA LEU A 240 23.00 -4.24 -17.51
C LEU A 240 23.83 -3.11 -18.09
N GLN A 241 25.06 -2.97 -17.59
CA GLN A 241 25.95 -1.88 -18.02
C GLN A 241 26.14 -1.84 -19.55
N GLN A 242 26.22 -3.00 -20.19
CA GLN A 242 26.42 -3.14 -21.64
C GLN A 242 25.15 -2.93 -22.47
N GLU A 243 23.94 -2.97 -21.88
CA GLU A 243 22.69 -2.78 -22.62
C GLU A 243 22.41 -1.30 -22.90
N PHE A 244 22.95 -0.37 -22.11
CA PHE A 244 22.77 1.05 -22.32
C PHE A 244 23.46 1.52 -23.61
N SER A 245 22.72 2.22 -24.47
CA SER A 245 23.17 2.70 -25.78
C SER A 245 23.34 4.21 -25.83
N SER A 246 22.51 4.97 -25.09
CA SER A 246 22.56 6.43 -25.07
C SER A 246 23.84 6.96 -24.42
N SER A 247 24.32 8.10 -24.93
CA SER A 247 25.56 8.72 -24.44
C SER A 247 25.48 9.16 -22.98
N TRP A 248 24.31 9.66 -22.55
CA TRP A 248 24.10 10.11 -21.19
C TRP A 248 24.04 8.96 -20.20
N ALA A 249 23.30 7.87 -20.52
CA ALA A 249 23.21 6.71 -19.64
C ALA A 249 24.56 6.00 -19.53
N LYS A 250 25.28 5.79 -20.65
CA LYS A 250 26.65 5.25 -20.64
C LYS A 250 27.56 6.03 -19.72
N LYS A 251 27.55 7.37 -19.79
CA LYS A 251 28.39 8.23 -18.95
C LYS A 251 28.12 8.03 -17.46
N ILE A 252 26.86 7.74 -17.08
CA ILE A 252 26.46 7.49 -15.71
C ILE A 252 26.91 6.09 -15.27
N VAL A 253 26.55 5.04 -16.02
CA VAL A 253 26.80 3.65 -15.62
C VAL A 253 28.25 3.25 -15.68
N THR A 254 29.06 3.84 -16.56
CA THR A 254 30.50 3.54 -16.68
C THR A 254 31.36 4.25 -15.66
N LYS A 255 30.81 5.20 -14.90
CA LYS A 255 31.55 5.88 -13.83
C LYS A 255 31.99 4.92 -12.72
N ASN A 256 31.26 3.83 -12.53
CA ASN A 256 31.56 2.80 -11.55
C ASN A 256 32.01 1.53 -12.26
N GLU A 257 33.18 1.00 -11.88
CA GLU A 257 33.55 -0.35 -12.26
C GLU A 257 32.62 -1.34 -11.55
N LEU A 258 31.99 -2.21 -12.36
CA LEU A 258 31.12 -3.25 -11.82
C LEU A 258 31.92 -4.54 -11.61
N PRO A 259 31.76 -5.21 -10.47
CA PRO A 259 32.30 -6.55 -10.27
C PRO A 259 31.63 -7.56 -11.21
N GLU A 260 32.23 -8.73 -11.36
CA GLU A 260 31.68 -9.83 -12.19
C GLU A 260 30.41 -10.43 -11.59
N LYS A 261 30.27 -10.37 -10.27
CA LYS A 261 29.10 -10.87 -9.52
C LYS A 261 28.53 -9.79 -8.64
N GLY A 262 27.22 -9.84 -8.45
CA GLY A 262 26.47 -8.98 -7.55
C GLY A 262 25.73 -7.85 -8.27
N LEU A 263 24.64 -7.42 -7.63
CA LEU A 263 23.88 -6.25 -8.01
C LEU A 263 24.48 -5.04 -7.30
N GLN A 264 24.94 -4.06 -8.06
CA GLN A 264 25.42 -2.81 -7.50
C GLN A 264 24.29 -1.79 -7.46
N ILE A 265 24.05 -1.25 -6.27
CA ILE A 265 23.11 -0.14 -6.07
C ILE A 265 23.93 1.06 -5.67
N SER A 266 23.69 2.20 -6.32
CA SER A 266 24.34 3.45 -5.98
C SER A 266 23.38 4.61 -6.16
N GLN A 267 23.52 5.63 -5.32
CA GLN A 267 22.77 6.86 -5.42
C GLN A 267 23.72 8.01 -5.69
N MET A 268 23.32 8.90 -6.59
CA MET A 268 24.13 10.05 -6.96
C MET A 268 23.26 11.28 -7.23
N LYS A 269 23.87 12.44 -7.06
CA LYS A 269 23.29 13.72 -7.46
C LYS A 269 23.88 14.12 -8.82
N ILE A 270 23.02 14.47 -9.75
CA ILE A 270 23.39 14.95 -11.07
C ILE A 270 22.96 16.41 -11.18
N VAL A 271 23.89 17.29 -11.53
CA VAL A 271 23.61 18.69 -11.78
C VAL A 271 23.45 18.91 -13.28
N ASN A 272 22.34 19.49 -13.70
CA ASN A 272 22.05 19.83 -15.09
C ASN A 272 21.61 21.30 -15.14
N GLY A 273 22.57 22.19 -15.44
CA GLY A 273 22.37 23.63 -15.34
C GLY A 273 22.05 24.06 -13.88
N ASP A 274 20.95 24.78 -13.69
CA ASP A 274 20.48 25.21 -12.36
C ASP A 274 19.69 24.14 -11.61
N ALA A 275 19.37 22.99 -12.23
CA ALA A 275 18.62 21.91 -11.65
C ALA A 275 19.54 20.80 -11.12
N ALA A 276 19.21 20.27 -9.95
CA ALA A 276 19.85 19.09 -9.41
C ALA A 276 18.82 17.96 -9.28
N VAL A 277 19.14 16.80 -9.85
CA VAL A 277 18.31 15.61 -9.78
C VAL A 277 19.03 14.47 -9.06
N HIS A 278 18.28 13.62 -8.40
CA HIS A 278 18.80 12.44 -7.75
C HIS A 278 18.54 11.20 -8.63
N ALA A 279 19.57 10.40 -8.79
CA ALA A 279 19.53 9.17 -9.56
C ALA A 279 19.90 7.98 -8.68
N LEU A 280 19.02 6.98 -8.61
CA LEU A 280 19.34 5.66 -8.08
C LEU A 280 19.72 4.77 -9.25
N LEU A 281 20.85 4.09 -9.16
CA LEU A 281 21.31 3.15 -10.14
C LEU A 281 21.28 1.75 -9.54
N ALA A 282 20.63 0.81 -10.23
CA ALA A 282 20.75 -0.62 -9.97
C ALA A 282 21.32 -1.29 -11.22
N THR A 283 22.59 -1.65 -11.16
CA THR A 283 23.34 -2.11 -12.33
C THR A 283 24.12 -3.38 -12.03
N ALA A 284 24.23 -4.24 -13.04
CA ALA A 284 24.98 -5.49 -12.99
C ALA A 284 25.69 -5.78 -14.31
N LYS A 285 26.60 -6.76 -14.34
CA LYS A 285 27.16 -7.29 -15.58
C LYS A 285 26.34 -8.43 -16.16
N ASN A 286 25.70 -9.22 -15.31
CA ASN A 286 24.95 -10.41 -15.68
C ASN A 286 23.46 -10.25 -15.28
N ALA A 287 22.56 -10.72 -16.12
CA ALA A 287 21.11 -10.57 -15.93
C ALA A 287 20.58 -11.30 -14.68
N GLU A 288 21.18 -12.44 -14.34
CA GLU A 288 20.83 -13.24 -13.16
C GLU A 288 20.98 -12.44 -11.84
N GLU A 289 21.83 -11.41 -11.81
CA GLU A 289 22.04 -10.59 -10.62
C GLU A 289 20.82 -9.74 -10.25
N PHE A 290 19.88 -9.53 -11.20
CA PHE A 290 18.61 -8.83 -10.92
C PHE A 290 17.65 -9.62 -10.04
N ASP A 291 17.88 -10.92 -9.80
CA ASP A 291 17.16 -11.67 -8.77
C ASP A 291 17.30 -11.05 -7.36
N LYS A 292 18.32 -10.19 -7.19
CA LYS A 292 18.60 -9.47 -5.94
C LYS A 292 17.92 -8.10 -5.83
N ILE A 293 17.08 -7.74 -6.82
CA ILE A 293 16.39 -6.44 -6.82
C ILE A 293 15.43 -6.26 -5.64
N ASP A 294 15.01 -7.35 -5.01
CA ASP A 294 14.20 -7.36 -3.79
C ASP A 294 14.78 -6.51 -2.66
N VAL A 295 16.09 -6.23 -2.68
CA VAL A 295 16.74 -5.33 -1.72
C VAL A 295 16.16 -3.91 -1.78
N LEU A 296 15.66 -3.48 -2.95
CA LEU A 296 15.03 -2.17 -3.16
C LEU A 296 13.52 -2.16 -2.91
N THR A 297 12.90 -3.31 -2.65
CA THR A 297 11.45 -3.43 -2.56
C THR A 297 10.97 -4.11 -1.28
N THR A 298 11.88 -4.71 -0.50
CA THR A 298 11.58 -5.30 0.80
C THR A 298 11.75 -4.25 1.90
N PRO A 299 10.69 -3.81 2.59
CA PRO A 299 10.74 -2.68 3.53
C PRO A 299 11.80 -2.83 4.63
N SER A 300 11.93 -4.02 5.21
CA SER A 300 12.91 -4.30 6.28
C SER A 300 14.37 -4.23 5.79
N ILE A 301 14.62 -4.44 4.52
CA ILE A 301 15.96 -4.31 3.91
C ILE A 301 16.20 -2.86 3.49
N VAL A 302 15.20 -2.22 2.88
CA VAL A 302 15.28 -0.82 2.43
C VAL A 302 15.65 0.10 3.59
N GLN A 303 15.10 -0.10 4.78
CA GLN A 303 15.42 0.69 5.98
C GLN A 303 16.88 0.53 6.46
N GLN A 304 17.58 -0.50 6.01
CA GLN A 304 18.98 -0.75 6.36
C GLN A 304 19.96 -0.25 5.29
N LEU A 305 19.46 0.28 4.17
CA LEU A 305 20.31 0.82 3.12
C LEU A 305 20.99 2.10 3.60
N THR A 306 22.32 2.13 3.54
CA THR A 306 23.16 3.26 3.97
C THR A 306 24.30 3.48 3.00
N GLY A 307 24.94 4.66 3.09
CA GLY A 307 26.04 5.02 2.22
C GLY A 307 25.62 5.39 0.80
N GLU A 308 26.58 5.73 -0.04
CA GLU A 308 26.35 6.15 -1.43
C GLU A 308 26.24 4.96 -2.39
N LYS A 309 26.79 3.81 -1.99
CA LYS A 309 26.92 2.63 -2.85
C LYS A 309 26.97 1.36 -2.00
N ILE A 310 26.30 0.33 -2.47
CA ILE A 310 26.33 -1.01 -1.89
C ILE A 310 26.42 -2.06 -3.02
N LEU A 311 27.15 -3.13 -2.77
CA LEU A 311 27.20 -4.31 -3.62
C LEU A 311 26.46 -5.46 -2.92
N ILE A 312 25.48 -6.02 -3.59
CA ILE A 312 24.68 -7.15 -3.10
C ILE A 312 25.18 -8.41 -3.83
N GLU A 313 26.02 -9.18 -3.19
CA GLU A 313 26.49 -10.48 -3.71
C GLU A 313 25.51 -11.60 -3.37
N GLU A 314 24.93 -11.56 -2.17
CA GLU A 314 23.90 -12.48 -1.69
C GLU A 314 22.76 -11.72 -1.04
N MET A 315 21.52 -12.21 -1.23
CA MET A 315 20.36 -11.59 -0.56
C MET A 315 20.47 -11.76 0.95
N PRO A 316 20.24 -10.70 1.73
CA PRO A 316 20.14 -10.82 3.18
C PRO A 316 19.07 -11.87 3.54
N VAL A 317 19.44 -12.79 4.42
CA VAL A 317 18.49 -13.80 4.92
C VAL A 317 17.46 -13.08 5.80
N VAL A 318 16.35 -12.72 5.23
CA VAL A 318 15.17 -12.35 6.03
C VAL A 318 14.62 -13.68 6.55
N ASN A 319 14.72 -13.91 7.85
CA ASN A 319 14.18 -15.12 8.48
C ASN A 319 12.65 -15.17 8.22
N LYS A 320 12.28 -15.78 7.10
CA LYS A 320 10.91 -16.15 6.77
C LYS A 320 10.63 -17.53 7.33
N GLN A 321 10.44 -17.65 8.64
CA GLN A 321 9.60 -18.72 9.14
C GLN A 321 8.14 -18.31 8.87
N VAL A 322 7.70 -18.52 7.66
CA VAL A 322 6.27 -18.37 7.33
C VAL A 322 5.64 -19.71 7.67
N ASP A 323 5.09 -19.81 8.89
CA ASP A 323 4.06 -20.79 9.17
C ASP A 323 2.88 -20.41 8.25
N SER A 324 2.57 -21.24 7.25
CA SER A 324 1.53 -20.97 6.26
C SER A 324 0.13 -20.76 6.88
N ASN A 325 -0.04 -21.15 8.13
CA ASN A 325 -1.27 -21.03 8.89
C ASN A 325 -1.29 -19.85 9.86
N LYS A 326 -0.19 -19.10 9.96
CA LYS A 326 -0.05 -18.00 10.91
C LYS A 326 0.33 -16.71 10.20
N VAL A 327 -0.47 -15.67 10.40
CA VAL A 327 -0.26 -14.34 9.82
C VAL A 327 0.03 -13.36 10.95
N THR A 328 1.28 -12.90 11.05
CA THR A 328 1.69 -11.96 12.10
C THR A 328 1.18 -10.54 11.84
N PHE A 329 1.06 -9.73 12.88
CA PHE A 329 0.72 -8.32 12.76
C PHE A 329 1.74 -7.57 11.90
N LYS A 330 3.01 -7.93 12.01
CA LYS A 330 4.07 -7.44 11.12
C LYS A 330 3.79 -7.72 9.63
N GLN A 331 3.32 -8.92 9.30
CA GLN A 331 2.93 -9.28 7.92
C GLN A 331 1.69 -8.52 7.44
N LEU A 332 0.83 -8.07 8.38
CA LEU A 332 -0.31 -7.21 8.10
C LEU A 332 0.07 -5.73 7.97
N GLY A 333 1.35 -5.38 8.14
CA GLY A 333 1.84 -4.00 8.09
C GLY A 333 1.68 -3.24 9.42
N MET A 334 1.38 -3.94 10.51
CA MET A 334 1.40 -3.38 11.87
C MET A 334 2.79 -3.60 12.47
N GLN A 335 3.46 -2.53 12.87
CA GLN A 335 4.65 -2.60 13.72
C GLN A 335 4.22 -2.69 15.18
N ASP A 336 5.18 -2.85 16.11
CA ASP A 336 4.92 -2.66 17.52
C ASP A 336 4.19 -1.33 17.76
N PHE A 337 3.14 -1.33 18.56
CA PHE A 337 2.37 -0.12 18.84
C PHE A 337 1.90 -0.06 20.30
N THR A 338 1.66 1.15 20.76
CA THR A 338 1.12 1.41 22.09
C THR A 338 -0.29 1.98 21.98
N LEU A 339 -1.23 1.37 22.70
CA LEU A 339 -2.56 1.94 22.92
C LEU A 339 -2.56 2.66 24.27
N ASP A 340 -3.02 3.88 24.26
CA ASP A 340 -3.17 4.72 25.47
C ASP A 340 -4.44 5.56 25.39
N ASN A 341 -4.59 6.51 26.29
CA ASN A 341 -5.73 7.42 26.29
C ASN A 341 -5.84 8.29 25.03
N ARG A 342 -4.75 8.48 24.28
CA ARG A 342 -4.69 9.34 23.08
C ARG A 342 -4.89 8.53 21.81
N MET A 343 -4.25 7.40 21.75
CA MET A 343 -4.32 6.47 20.63
C MET A 343 -4.87 5.14 21.14
N ASN A 344 -6.18 5.03 21.18
CA ASN A 344 -6.88 3.86 21.70
C ASN A 344 -7.25 2.83 20.62
N SER A 345 -6.90 3.06 19.37
CA SER A 345 -7.13 2.12 18.27
C SER A 345 -6.10 2.30 17.14
N THR A 346 -5.86 1.22 16.42
CA THR A 346 -5.06 1.23 15.18
C THR A 346 -5.92 1.63 13.99
N ASN A 347 -5.26 1.90 12.85
CA ASN A 347 -5.92 1.86 11.56
C ASN A 347 -6.45 0.45 11.27
N THR A 348 -7.40 0.33 10.35
CA THR A 348 -7.88 -0.96 9.85
C THR A 348 -6.88 -1.52 8.86
N HIS A 349 -6.45 -2.75 9.07
CA HIS A 349 -5.60 -3.53 8.18
C HIS A 349 -6.41 -4.61 7.48
N PHE A 350 -5.97 -5.02 6.31
CA PHE A 350 -6.71 -5.98 5.49
C PHE A 350 -5.83 -7.18 5.16
N TYR A 351 -6.36 -8.37 5.36
CA TYR A 351 -5.75 -9.63 4.96
C TYR A 351 -6.63 -10.34 3.94
N TYR A 352 -6.04 -10.68 2.80
CA TYR A 352 -6.75 -11.41 1.76
C TYR A 352 -6.66 -12.91 2.04
N LEU A 353 -7.81 -13.52 2.25
CA LEU A 353 -7.90 -14.95 2.53
C LEU A 353 -7.61 -15.75 1.24
N PRO A 354 -6.89 -16.89 1.34
CA PRO A 354 -6.65 -17.75 0.21
C PRO A 354 -7.97 -18.33 -0.31
N VAL A 355 -8.27 -18.10 -1.58
CA VAL A 355 -9.56 -18.47 -2.20
C VAL A 355 -9.84 -19.96 -2.19
N ASN A 356 -8.80 -20.79 -2.31
CA ASN A 356 -8.91 -22.25 -2.37
C ASN A 356 -8.55 -22.91 -1.04
N SER A 357 -9.00 -22.34 0.06
CA SER A 357 -8.71 -22.88 1.37
C SER A 357 -9.98 -23.01 2.20
N LYS A 358 -10.07 -24.09 2.97
CA LYS A 358 -11.10 -24.28 3.99
C LYS A 358 -10.45 -24.29 5.36
N ASN A 359 -11.09 -23.66 6.32
CA ASN A 359 -10.72 -23.81 7.71
C ASN A 359 -10.84 -25.28 8.15
N VAL A 360 -9.78 -25.81 8.72
CA VAL A 360 -9.72 -27.21 9.22
C VAL A 360 -9.98 -27.31 10.71
N THR A 361 -9.67 -26.25 11.46
CA THR A 361 -9.92 -26.13 12.91
C THR A 361 -10.33 -24.71 13.27
N ASP A 362 -10.74 -24.49 14.50
CA ASP A 362 -11.11 -23.16 14.98
C ASP A 362 -9.95 -22.18 14.88
N PRO A 363 -10.13 -21.04 14.21
CA PRO A 363 -9.10 -20.02 14.11
C PRO A 363 -8.96 -19.27 15.42
N THR A 364 -7.75 -18.73 15.67
CA THR A 364 -7.45 -17.98 16.89
C THR A 364 -6.68 -16.70 16.62
N ILE A 365 -6.87 -15.72 17.52
CA ILE A 365 -6.02 -14.53 17.60
C ILE A 365 -4.99 -14.80 18.69
N GLU A 366 -3.72 -14.82 18.35
CA GLU A 366 -2.63 -14.93 19.30
C GLU A 366 -2.09 -13.52 19.58
N LEU A 367 -2.39 -12.99 20.76
CA LEU A 367 -1.94 -11.67 21.17
C LEU A 367 -0.70 -11.80 22.05
N HIS A 368 0.34 -11.05 21.73
CA HIS A 368 1.52 -10.85 22.54
C HIS A 368 1.60 -9.37 22.92
N PHE A 369 1.53 -9.06 24.20
CA PHE A 369 1.48 -7.69 24.67
C PHE A 369 2.00 -7.59 26.12
N LYS A 370 2.26 -6.37 26.54
CA LYS A 370 2.46 -5.98 27.93
C LYS A 370 1.62 -4.75 28.25
N TYR A 371 1.39 -4.49 29.52
CA TYR A 371 0.55 -3.39 29.95
C TYR A 371 1.05 -2.77 31.25
N SER A 372 0.61 -1.56 31.56
CA SER A 372 1.03 -0.82 32.74
C SER A 372 0.53 -1.44 34.04
N ASP A 373 1.34 -1.32 35.10
CA ASP A 373 1.03 -1.83 36.46
C ASP A 373 -0.31 -1.31 36.99
N ILE A 374 -0.72 -0.09 36.62
CA ILE A 374 -1.97 0.49 37.07
C ILE A 374 -3.21 -0.26 36.54
N ILE A 375 -3.07 -0.96 35.40
CA ILE A 375 -4.13 -1.85 34.89
C ILE A 375 -4.17 -3.14 35.69
N ALA A 376 -3.02 -3.69 36.03
CA ALA A 376 -2.90 -4.92 36.80
C ALA A 376 -3.34 -4.76 38.26
N SER A 377 -3.16 -3.58 38.85
CA SER A 377 -3.45 -3.29 40.27
C SER A 377 -4.88 -2.77 40.52
N TYR A 378 -5.77 -2.92 39.56
CA TYR A 378 -7.13 -2.38 39.63
C TYR A 378 -7.93 -2.86 40.86
N GLU A 379 -7.79 -4.10 41.29
CA GLU A 379 -8.48 -4.66 42.49
C GLU A 379 -8.04 -4.02 43.80
N GLU A 380 -6.77 -3.63 43.93
CA GLU A 380 -6.26 -2.94 45.14
C GLU A 380 -6.86 -1.56 45.36
N LEU A 381 -7.26 -0.86 44.27
CA LEU A 381 -7.82 0.48 44.33
C LEU A 381 -9.32 0.50 44.68
N THR A 382 -10.05 -0.59 44.46
CA THR A 382 -11.48 -0.73 44.74
C THR A 382 -11.82 -1.07 46.18
N GLU A 383 -10.87 -1.59 46.98
CA GLU A 383 -11.10 -2.05 48.35
C GLU A 383 -10.88 -0.98 49.43
N ARG A 384 -10.62 0.28 49.09
CA ARG A 384 -10.52 1.37 50.09
C ARG A 384 -11.88 1.99 50.39
N PRO A 385 -12.48 1.76 51.59
CA PRO A 385 -13.86 2.15 51.94
C PRO A 385 -14.11 3.66 51.99
N ASP A 386 -13.08 4.49 52.09
CA ASP A 386 -13.19 5.93 52.30
C ASP A 386 -12.81 6.81 51.08
N SER A 387 -12.50 6.19 49.98
CA SER A 387 -12.20 6.95 48.75
C SER A 387 -13.44 6.99 47.86
N VAL A 388 -13.79 8.19 47.43
CA VAL A 388 -14.77 8.49 46.37
C VAL A 388 -14.68 7.41 45.29
N ASN A 389 -15.81 6.80 44.89
CA ASN A 389 -15.90 5.72 43.93
C ASN A 389 -15.00 5.97 42.68
N PHE A 390 -13.80 5.42 42.74
CA PHE A 390 -12.88 5.36 41.61
C PHE A 390 -13.22 4.14 40.74
N SER A 391 -14.42 4.05 40.24
CA SER A 391 -14.72 3.07 39.20
C SER A 391 -14.11 3.56 37.88
N ASP A 392 -12.79 3.58 37.85
CA ASP A 392 -12.11 3.53 36.57
C ASP A 392 -12.56 2.24 35.90
N GLY A 393 -13.29 2.36 34.81
CA GLY A 393 -13.87 1.22 34.12
C GLY A 393 -12.87 0.13 33.80
N LYS A 394 -13.35 -1.08 33.62
CA LYS A 394 -12.54 -2.20 33.17
C LYS A 394 -11.77 -1.82 31.91
N VAL A 395 -10.56 -2.32 31.79
CA VAL A 395 -9.74 -2.18 30.61
C VAL A 395 -9.88 -3.43 29.76
N GLU A 396 -10.19 -3.26 28.50
CA GLU A 396 -10.32 -4.34 27.52
C GLU A 396 -9.41 -4.06 26.33
N LEU A 397 -8.66 -5.09 25.91
CA LEU A 397 -8.00 -5.11 24.62
C LEU A 397 -8.90 -5.82 23.62
N ILE A 398 -9.24 -5.17 22.52
CA ILE A 398 -10.26 -5.64 21.56
C ILE A 398 -9.63 -5.78 20.19
N VAL A 399 -9.82 -6.93 19.55
CA VAL A 399 -9.51 -7.12 18.13
C VAL A 399 -10.82 -7.23 17.36
N TYR A 400 -11.04 -6.30 16.43
CA TYR A 400 -12.16 -6.35 15.52
C TYR A 400 -11.77 -7.13 14.27
N LEU A 401 -12.50 -8.21 13.98
CA LEU A 401 -12.40 -8.99 12.74
C LEU A 401 -13.69 -8.81 11.93
N ASN A 402 -13.61 -8.21 10.76
CA ASN A 402 -14.77 -7.82 9.94
C ASN A 402 -15.84 -7.06 10.77
N GLY A 403 -15.38 -6.18 11.68
CA GLY A 403 -16.24 -5.42 12.58
C GLY A 403 -16.77 -6.19 13.80
N VAL A 404 -16.51 -7.49 13.92
CA VAL A 404 -16.90 -8.31 15.08
C VAL A 404 -15.85 -8.19 16.17
N PRO A 405 -16.20 -7.73 17.39
CA PRO A 405 -15.24 -7.54 18.48
C PRO A 405 -14.89 -8.86 19.17
N HIS A 406 -13.60 -9.05 19.45
CA HIS A 406 -13.03 -10.11 20.26
C HIS A 406 -12.22 -9.47 21.38
N ALA A 407 -12.79 -9.46 22.60
CA ALA A 407 -12.23 -8.72 23.72
C ALA A 407 -11.45 -9.63 24.67
N VAL A 408 -10.36 -9.08 25.20
CA VAL A 408 -9.60 -9.64 26.33
C VAL A 408 -9.80 -8.72 27.52
N ASP A 409 -10.42 -9.23 28.59
CA ASP A 409 -10.54 -8.53 29.87
C ASP A 409 -9.16 -8.51 30.56
N MET A 410 -8.57 -7.32 30.66
CA MET A 410 -7.22 -7.14 31.22
C MET A 410 -7.14 -7.46 32.72
N GLN A 411 -8.25 -7.31 33.46
CA GLN A 411 -8.34 -7.60 34.87
C GLN A 411 -8.44 -9.12 35.14
N ALA A 412 -8.90 -9.91 34.18
CA ALA A 412 -8.94 -11.36 34.27
C ALA A 412 -7.57 -12.03 34.08
N LEU A 413 -6.55 -11.25 33.68
CA LEU A 413 -5.19 -11.77 33.51
C LEU A 413 -4.47 -11.84 34.85
N SER A 414 -3.83 -12.97 35.11
CA SER A 414 -3.08 -13.20 36.35
C SER A 414 -1.66 -12.62 36.35
N SER A 415 -1.26 -11.93 35.31
CA SER A 415 0.06 -11.35 35.16
C SER A 415 0.19 -10.03 35.93
N LYS A 416 1.41 -9.75 36.40
CA LYS A 416 1.77 -8.41 36.86
C LYS A 416 1.98 -7.48 35.70
N GLY A 417 1.75 -6.18 35.92
CA GLY A 417 2.07 -5.18 34.91
C GLY A 417 3.55 -5.24 34.50
N ASN A 418 3.84 -4.71 33.31
CA ASN A 418 5.16 -4.73 32.67
C ASN A 418 5.75 -6.11 32.33
N GLU A 419 5.02 -7.20 32.55
CA GLU A 419 5.40 -8.52 32.09
C GLU A 419 4.80 -8.81 30.71
N ASP A 420 5.52 -9.59 29.89
CA ASP A 420 5.04 -10.05 28.59
C ASP A 420 3.93 -11.09 28.79
N VAL A 421 2.81 -10.87 28.11
CA VAL A 421 1.63 -11.72 28.18
C VAL A 421 1.31 -12.27 26.82
N LYS A 422 1.03 -13.57 26.74
CA LYS A 422 0.53 -14.22 25.52
C LYS A 422 -0.84 -14.80 25.78
N VAL A 423 -1.81 -14.39 24.97
CA VAL A 423 -3.21 -14.85 25.07
C VAL A 423 -3.66 -15.34 23.71
N SER A 424 -4.35 -16.48 23.69
CA SER A 424 -5.01 -17.00 22.50
C SER A 424 -6.52 -16.85 22.65
N VAL A 425 -7.13 -16.12 21.70
CA VAL A 425 -8.57 -15.84 21.68
C VAL A 425 -9.17 -16.57 20.48
N PRO A 426 -9.98 -17.60 20.68
CA PRO A 426 -10.66 -18.28 19.59
C PRO A 426 -11.75 -17.38 19.00
N PHE A 427 -12.00 -17.51 17.70
CA PHE A 427 -13.12 -16.84 17.05
C PHE A 427 -13.85 -17.78 16.09
N GLU A 428 -15.09 -17.46 15.79
CA GLU A 428 -15.95 -18.32 14.99
C GLU A 428 -15.51 -18.36 13.52
N PRO A 429 -15.34 -19.56 12.92
CA PRO A 429 -15.01 -19.71 11.50
C PRO A 429 -16.01 -19.02 10.54
N ALA A 430 -17.24 -18.79 11.01
CA ALA A 430 -18.27 -18.09 10.23
C ALA A 430 -17.85 -16.66 9.80
N ILE A 431 -16.94 -16.00 10.55
CA ILE A 431 -16.39 -14.67 10.22
C ILE A 431 -15.56 -14.72 8.92
N LEU A 432 -14.97 -15.88 8.62
CA LEU A 432 -14.18 -16.12 7.43
C LEU A 432 -15.01 -16.64 6.25
N LYS A 433 -16.26 -17.05 6.52
CA LYS A 433 -17.14 -17.61 5.50
C LYS A 433 -17.62 -16.51 4.56
N ASP A 434 -17.59 -16.77 3.28
CA ASP A 434 -18.04 -15.84 2.23
C ASP A 434 -17.27 -14.50 2.16
N SER A 435 -16.21 -14.36 2.98
CA SER A 435 -15.35 -13.18 2.98
C SER A 435 -14.02 -13.49 2.29
N GLN A 436 -13.67 -12.71 1.29
CA GLN A 436 -12.36 -12.82 0.63
C GLN A 436 -11.32 -11.93 1.31
N VAL A 437 -11.77 -10.96 2.09
CA VAL A 437 -10.95 -9.99 2.79
C VAL A 437 -11.33 -9.99 4.26
N LEU A 438 -10.36 -10.17 5.12
CA LEU A 438 -10.51 -10.02 6.57
C LEU A 438 -9.99 -8.64 6.96
N SER A 439 -10.87 -7.79 7.49
CA SER A 439 -10.47 -6.51 8.08
C SER A 439 -10.09 -6.71 9.55
N ILE A 440 -8.98 -6.11 9.97
CA ILE A 440 -8.41 -6.27 11.30
C ILE A 440 -8.12 -4.91 11.88
N GLN A 441 -8.65 -4.63 13.06
CA GLN A 441 -8.35 -3.42 13.83
C GLN A 441 -8.16 -3.80 15.30
N VAL A 442 -7.17 -3.22 15.94
CA VAL A 442 -6.92 -3.42 17.37
C VAL A 442 -7.29 -2.13 18.11
N ALA A 443 -8.03 -2.27 19.18
CA ALA A 443 -8.46 -1.15 20.01
C ALA A 443 -8.41 -1.52 21.50
N ALA A 444 -8.45 -0.51 22.35
CA ALA A 444 -8.57 -0.70 23.80
C ALA A 444 -9.59 0.28 24.39
N ASN A 445 -10.39 -0.22 25.32
CA ASN A 445 -11.32 0.56 26.11
C ASN A 445 -10.84 0.73 27.54
N GLY A 446 -11.31 1.78 28.23
CA GLY A 446 -11.03 1.98 29.67
C GLY A 446 -9.64 2.55 29.97
N LEU A 447 -8.89 3.02 28.96
CA LEU A 447 -7.54 3.59 29.15
C LEU A 447 -7.57 5.03 29.69
N ALA A 448 -8.69 5.73 29.60
CA ALA A 448 -8.83 7.06 30.18
C ALA A 448 -8.87 7.00 31.69
N MET A 449 -8.11 7.87 32.35
CA MET A 449 -8.21 8.11 33.79
C MET A 449 -9.45 9.00 34.04
N GLN A 450 -10.49 8.48 34.66
CA GLN A 450 -11.76 9.20 34.81
C GLN A 450 -11.71 10.27 35.93
N ASN A 451 -10.79 10.16 36.86
CA ASN A 451 -10.70 11.10 37.95
C ASN A 451 -9.70 12.22 37.68
N PRO A 452 -10.18 13.47 37.48
CA PRO A 452 -9.30 14.60 37.20
C PRO A 452 -8.47 15.04 38.42
N CYS A 453 -8.78 14.52 39.64
CA CYS A 453 -8.05 14.84 40.86
C CYS A 453 -6.87 13.91 41.11
N VAL A 454 -6.77 12.82 40.41
CA VAL A 454 -5.62 11.91 40.55
C VAL A 454 -4.50 12.41 39.63
N VAL A 455 -3.60 13.18 40.22
CA VAL A 455 -2.31 13.51 39.60
C VAL A 455 -1.41 12.28 39.80
N THR A 456 -1.41 11.38 38.85
CA THR A 456 -0.48 10.26 38.82
C THR A 456 0.40 10.39 37.61
N ASP A 457 1.70 10.20 37.76
CA ASP A 457 2.64 10.04 36.65
C ASP A 457 2.42 8.71 35.93
N GLN A 458 1.58 7.85 36.48
CA GLN A 458 1.23 6.55 35.92
C GLN A 458 0.11 6.72 34.90
N LYS A 459 0.37 6.23 33.70
CA LYS A 459 -0.59 6.19 32.58
C LYS A 459 -1.04 4.77 32.33
N LYS A 460 -2.32 4.58 31.98
CA LYS A 460 -2.79 3.31 31.46
C LYS A 460 -2.33 3.19 30.02
N TRP A 461 -1.61 2.12 29.72
CA TRP A 461 -1.16 1.82 28.36
C TRP A 461 -1.09 0.30 28.16
N ILE A 462 -1.25 -0.11 26.90
CA ILE A 462 -1.04 -1.49 26.42
C ILE A 462 -0.09 -1.41 25.24
N TYR A 463 1.02 -2.12 25.30
CA TYR A 463 2.00 -2.25 24.23
C TYR A 463 1.79 -3.61 23.56
N VAL A 464 1.48 -3.62 22.29
CA VAL A 464 1.22 -4.82 21.49
C VAL A 464 2.41 -5.06 20.56
N TYR A 465 2.95 -6.26 20.60
CA TYR A 465 4.08 -6.68 19.79
C TYR A 465 3.63 -7.09 18.38
N ASP A 466 4.48 -6.85 17.39
CA ASP A 466 4.23 -7.15 15.96
C ASP A 466 4.28 -8.66 15.65
N ASP A 467 4.75 -9.48 16.59
CA ASP A 467 4.68 -10.95 16.52
C ASP A 467 3.33 -11.53 16.96
N SER A 468 2.41 -10.71 17.49
CA SER A 468 0.99 -11.07 17.60
C SER A 468 0.48 -11.54 16.24
N ALA A 469 -0.44 -12.51 16.21
CA ALA A 469 -0.81 -13.13 14.95
C ALA A 469 -2.25 -13.64 14.91
N LEU A 470 -2.76 -13.78 13.69
CA LEU A 470 -3.91 -14.62 13.39
C LEU A 470 -3.42 -16.04 13.08
N SER A 471 -3.92 -17.03 13.79
CA SER A 471 -3.74 -18.44 13.45
C SER A 471 -4.95 -18.88 12.64
N LEU A 472 -4.71 -19.11 11.35
CA LEU A 472 -5.72 -19.47 10.36
C LEU A 472 -5.37 -20.85 9.80
N PRO A 473 -5.71 -21.95 10.51
CA PRO A 473 -5.39 -23.28 10.04
C PRO A 473 -6.24 -23.63 8.83
N MET A 474 -5.65 -23.44 7.65
CA MET A 474 -6.30 -23.60 6.36
C MET A 474 -5.77 -24.82 5.62
N ALA A 475 -6.63 -25.69 5.14
CA ALA A 475 -6.27 -26.72 4.16
C ALA A 475 -6.52 -26.20 2.75
N THR A 476 -5.55 -26.41 1.87
CA THR A 476 -5.74 -26.09 0.46
C THR A 476 -6.84 -27.02 -0.10
N THR A 477 -7.90 -26.43 -0.63
CA THR A 477 -8.84 -27.16 -1.49
C THR A 477 -8.37 -27.00 -2.92
N ASN A 478 -8.60 -27.99 -3.77
CA ASN A 478 -8.41 -27.82 -5.21
C ASN A 478 -9.21 -26.60 -5.66
N PRO A 479 -8.67 -25.74 -6.54
CA PRO A 479 -9.44 -24.62 -7.07
C PRO A 479 -10.77 -25.19 -7.56
N SER A 480 -11.87 -24.59 -7.11
CA SER A 480 -13.18 -24.92 -7.62
C SER A 480 -13.13 -24.81 -9.14
N SER A 481 -13.88 -25.61 -9.84
CA SER A 481 -14.01 -25.56 -11.31
C SER A 481 -14.36 -24.15 -11.84
N TYR A 482 -14.62 -23.20 -10.94
CA TYR A 482 -15.11 -21.84 -11.22
C TYR A 482 -14.24 -20.80 -10.53
N LEU A 483 -13.23 -20.27 -11.27
CA LEU A 483 -12.54 -19.04 -10.90
C LEU A 483 -13.34 -17.86 -11.44
N THR A 484 -13.56 -16.84 -10.61
CA THR A 484 -14.29 -15.62 -10.98
C THR A 484 -13.48 -14.37 -10.69
N PHE A 485 -13.75 -13.29 -11.41
CA PHE A 485 -13.06 -12.02 -11.22
C PHE A 485 -13.35 -11.35 -9.87
N SER A 486 -14.44 -11.70 -9.20
CA SER A 486 -14.70 -11.25 -7.82
C SER A 486 -13.61 -11.70 -6.83
N GLN A 487 -12.84 -12.70 -7.20
CA GLN A 487 -11.74 -13.25 -6.41
C GLN A 487 -10.38 -12.64 -6.76
N PHE A 488 -10.29 -11.88 -7.87
CA PHE A 488 -9.04 -11.25 -8.29
C PHE A 488 -8.50 -10.29 -7.21
N PRO A 489 -7.19 -10.28 -6.91
CA PRO A 489 -6.09 -10.86 -7.70
C PRO A 489 -5.74 -12.32 -7.39
N PHE A 490 -6.56 -13.05 -6.62
CA PHE A 490 -6.31 -14.47 -6.38
C PHE A 490 -6.82 -15.33 -7.54
N PRO A 491 -6.11 -16.45 -7.87
CA PRO A 491 -5.00 -17.05 -7.12
C PRO A 491 -3.61 -16.48 -7.45
N PHE A 492 -3.49 -15.39 -8.23
CA PHE A 492 -2.23 -14.88 -8.75
C PHE A 492 -1.38 -14.16 -7.69
N ALA A 493 -2.00 -13.54 -6.69
CA ALA A 493 -1.32 -12.79 -5.62
C ALA A 493 -0.85 -13.66 -4.44
N LYS A 494 -0.76 -14.97 -4.58
CA LYS A 494 -0.29 -15.85 -3.51
C LYS A 494 1.24 -15.78 -3.41
N HIS A 495 1.76 -15.51 -2.21
CA HIS A 495 3.18 -15.27 -1.97
C HIS A 495 4.10 -16.46 -2.31
N ASP A 496 3.62 -17.68 -2.12
CA ASP A 496 4.45 -18.90 -2.28
C ASP A 496 4.40 -19.48 -3.70
N ASN A 497 3.60 -18.91 -4.59
CA ASN A 497 3.45 -19.38 -5.96
C ASN A 497 4.15 -18.46 -6.94
N GLU A 498 4.96 -19.02 -7.81
CA GLU A 498 5.49 -18.30 -8.96
C GLU A 498 4.35 -17.95 -9.92
N LEU A 499 4.29 -16.69 -10.32
CA LEU A 499 3.37 -16.19 -11.32
C LEU A 499 4.14 -15.90 -12.61
N ILE A 500 3.75 -16.53 -13.69
CA ILE A 500 4.34 -16.29 -15.01
C ILE A 500 3.40 -15.42 -15.84
N ILE A 501 3.89 -14.27 -16.30
CA ILE A 501 3.20 -13.43 -17.28
C ILE A 501 3.85 -13.65 -18.64
N VAL A 502 3.10 -14.19 -19.57
CA VAL A 502 3.58 -14.48 -20.94
C VAL A 502 3.16 -13.34 -21.86
N VAL A 503 4.16 -12.68 -22.47
CA VAL A 503 3.94 -11.56 -23.39
C VAL A 503 4.29 -11.96 -24.84
N PRO A 504 3.67 -11.32 -25.85
CA PRO A 504 4.01 -11.58 -27.26
C PRO A 504 5.45 -11.20 -27.59
N ASP A 505 6.08 -11.94 -28.50
CA ASP A 505 7.43 -11.63 -29.01
C ASP A 505 7.47 -10.32 -29.81
N SER A 506 6.32 -9.87 -30.32
CA SER A 506 6.17 -8.70 -31.20
C SER A 506 6.43 -7.33 -30.53
N GLY A 507 6.52 -7.28 -29.19
CA GLY A 507 6.70 -6.02 -28.45
C GLY A 507 5.48 -5.09 -28.47
N GLU A 508 4.29 -5.62 -28.73
CA GLU A 508 3.03 -4.85 -28.78
C GLU A 508 2.52 -4.39 -27.40
N VAL A 509 3.10 -4.90 -26.31
CA VAL A 509 2.71 -4.56 -24.93
C VAL A 509 3.76 -3.61 -24.36
N SER A 510 3.34 -2.43 -23.97
CA SER A 510 4.25 -1.43 -23.40
C SER A 510 4.59 -1.73 -21.93
N GLU A 511 5.73 -1.24 -21.49
CA GLU A 511 6.21 -1.37 -20.10
C GLU A 511 5.21 -0.79 -19.10
N ASN A 512 4.57 0.32 -19.45
CA ASN A 512 3.56 0.96 -18.61
C ASN A 512 2.24 0.18 -18.54
N GLU A 513 1.89 -0.60 -19.57
CA GLU A 513 0.79 -1.57 -19.51
C GLU A 513 1.12 -2.71 -18.55
N LEU A 514 2.34 -3.24 -18.64
CA LEU A 514 2.83 -4.27 -17.72
C LEU A 514 2.93 -3.74 -16.28
N LEU A 515 3.33 -2.50 -16.07
CA LEU A 515 3.35 -1.88 -14.75
C LEU A 515 1.95 -1.80 -14.14
N ARG A 516 0.93 -1.42 -14.93
CA ARG A 516 -0.45 -1.42 -14.45
C ARG A 516 -0.95 -2.82 -14.07
N LEU A 517 -0.64 -3.82 -14.90
CA LEU A 517 -0.96 -5.21 -14.60
C LEU A 517 -0.25 -5.65 -13.31
N TYR A 518 1.04 -5.38 -13.20
CA TYR A 518 1.83 -5.68 -12.00
C TYR A 518 1.20 -5.06 -10.74
N GLY A 519 0.83 -3.78 -10.81
CA GLY A 519 0.16 -3.05 -9.72
C GLY A 519 -1.21 -3.65 -9.36
N SER A 520 -1.94 -4.19 -10.33
CA SER A 520 -3.23 -4.85 -10.07
C SER A 520 -3.10 -6.19 -9.35
N LEU A 521 -1.95 -6.84 -9.46
CA LEU A 521 -1.65 -8.13 -8.84
C LEU A 521 -1.06 -8.02 -7.44
N THR A 522 -0.58 -6.84 -7.05
CA THR A 522 0.00 -6.61 -5.73
C THR A 522 -1.05 -6.15 -4.74
N THR A 523 -1.00 -6.72 -3.54
CA THR A 523 -1.82 -6.30 -2.40
C THR A 523 -0.92 -5.81 -1.28
N ASN A 524 -1.46 -5.11 -0.29
CA ASN A 524 -0.69 -4.62 0.86
C ASN A 524 0.03 -5.76 1.62
N ASN A 525 -0.48 -6.99 1.50
CA ASN A 525 -0.02 -8.14 2.27
C ASN A 525 0.74 -9.18 1.45
N ALA A 526 0.67 -9.11 0.13
CA ALA A 526 1.32 -10.08 -0.74
C ALA A 526 1.77 -9.43 -2.05
N THR A 527 3.06 -9.59 -2.32
CA THR A 527 3.63 -9.36 -3.65
C THR A 527 4.03 -10.72 -4.19
N PRO A 528 3.36 -11.25 -5.23
CA PRO A 528 3.74 -12.52 -5.82
C PRO A 528 5.14 -12.42 -6.45
N LYS A 529 5.85 -13.53 -6.52
CA LYS A 529 7.06 -13.62 -7.33
C LYS A 529 6.65 -13.67 -8.80
N ILE A 530 6.76 -12.54 -9.49
CA ILE A 530 6.33 -12.39 -10.90
C ILE A 530 7.55 -12.58 -11.81
N SER A 531 7.40 -13.47 -12.82
CA SER A 531 8.33 -13.64 -13.92
C SER A 531 7.62 -13.29 -15.23
N ILE A 532 8.07 -12.23 -15.92
CA ILE A 532 7.57 -11.90 -17.26
C ILE A 532 8.49 -12.55 -18.29
N VAL A 533 7.91 -13.31 -19.18
CA VAL A 533 8.63 -14.07 -20.21
C VAL A 533 8.01 -13.88 -21.60
N LYS A 534 8.82 -13.96 -22.64
CA LYS A 534 8.31 -13.95 -24.02
C LYS A 534 7.72 -15.30 -24.40
N THR A 535 6.84 -15.27 -25.39
CA THR A 535 6.22 -16.49 -25.94
C THR A 535 7.24 -17.53 -26.37
N SER A 536 8.36 -17.10 -26.97
CA SER A 536 9.47 -17.97 -27.42
C SER A 536 10.21 -18.66 -26.28
N ASP A 537 10.22 -18.05 -25.10
CA ASP A 537 11.08 -18.44 -23.98
C ASP A 537 10.36 -19.32 -22.94
N VAL A 538 9.02 -19.43 -23.06
CA VAL A 538 8.20 -20.22 -22.14
C VAL A 538 7.96 -21.64 -22.63
N ASN A 539 7.92 -22.60 -21.72
CA ASN A 539 7.59 -23.99 -22.02
C ASN A 539 6.49 -24.56 -21.10
N GLU A 540 5.87 -25.64 -21.54
CA GLU A 540 4.75 -26.27 -20.79
C GLU A 540 5.14 -26.75 -19.38
N SER A 541 6.43 -27.09 -19.15
CA SER A 541 6.90 -27.55 -17.84
C SER A 541 6.84 -26.43 -16.79
N GLN A 542 7.14 -25.20 -17.21
CA GLN A 542 7.01 -24.01 -16.36
C GLN A 542 5.54 -23.71 -16.10
N LEU A 543 4.70 -23.71 -17.15
CA LEU A 543 3.27 -23.42 -17.04
C LEU A 543 2.50 -24.40 -16.12
N LYS A 544 2.96 -25.66 -16.01
CA LYS A 544 2.37 -26.67 -15.11
C LYS A 544 2.57 -26.41 -13.62
N LYS A 545 3.52 -25.56 -13.27
CA LYS A 545 3.93 -25.35 -11.87
C LYS A 545 3.58 -23.96 -11.34
N SER A 546 2.92 -23.13 -12.15
CA SER A 546 2.72 -21.72 -11.87
C SER A 546 1.29 -21.28 -12.18
N ASN A 547 0.85 -20.23 -11.52
CA ASN A 547 -0.23 -19.42 -12.03
C ASN A 547 0.25 -18.70 -13.30
N VAL A 548 -0.62 -18.52 -14.29
CA VAL A 548 -0.22 -17.98 -15.59
C VAL A 548 -1.16 -16.88 -16.06
N ILE A 549 -0.56 -15.78 -16.54
CA ILE A 549 -1.29 -14.71 -17.22
C ILE A 549 -0.76 -14.60 -18.65
N PHE A 550 -1.62 -14.74 -19.63
CA PHE A 550 -1.29 -14.49 -21.03
C PHE A 550 -1.76 -13.10 -21.45
N VAL A 551 -0.85 -12.32 -22.03
CA VAL A 551 -1.19 -11.06 -22.68
C VAL A 551 -1.19 -11.30 -24.18
N GLY A 552 -2.36 -11.55 -24.74
CA GLY A 552 -2.61 -12.03 -26.07
C GLY A 552 -3.27 -13.42 -26.07
N GLY A 553 -4.06 -13.70 -27.10
CA GLY A 553 -4.75 -14.97 -27.27
C GLY A 553 -3.94 -16.01 -28.08
N PRO A 554 -4.60 -17.10 -28.51
CA PRO A 554 -3.98 -18.19 -29.29
C PRO A 554 -3.30 -17.78 -30.59
N LYS A 555 -3.64 -16.61 -31.15
CA LYS A 555 -2.97 -16.06 -32.34
C LYS A 555 -1.53 -15.67 -32.02
N MET A 556 -1.29 -15.15 -30.82
CA MET A 556 0.03 -14.69 -30.35
C MET A 556 0.80 -15.80 -29.63
N HIS A 557 0.10 -16.74 -29.00
CA HIS A 557 0.68 -17.78 -28.16
C HIS A 557 0.39 -19.19 -28.71
N PRO A 558 1.33 -19.81 -29.46
CA PRO A 558 1.13 -21.14 -30.04
C PRO A 558 0.83 -22.23 -29.01
N LEU A 559 1.26 -22.09 -27.76
CA LEU A 559 0.95 -23.03 -26.68
C LEU A 559 -0.54 -23.02 -26.32
N LEU A 560 -1.20 -21.85 -26.35
CA LEU A 560 -2.66 -21.74 -26.16
C LEU A 560 -3.42 -22.31 -27.36
N LYS A 561 -2.92 -22.13 -28.58
CA LYS A 561 -3.55 -22.64 -29.80
C LYS A 561 -3.75 -24.16 -29.81
N LYS A 562 -2.94 -24.90 -29.06
CA LYS A 562 -2.98 -26.36 -28.92
C LYS A 562 -4.01 -26.83 -27.88
N LYS A 563 -4.75 -25.94 -27.24
CA LYS A 563 -5.66 -26.23 -26.13
C LYS A 563 -7.11 -26.01 -26.57
N ASP A 564 -7.92 -27.09 -26.45
CA ASP A 564 -9.33 -27.09 -26.81
C ASP A 564 -10.26 -26.78 -25.62
N ASN A 565 -9.70 -26.66 -24.42
CA ASN A 565 -10.43 -26.47 -23.16
C ASN A 565 -10.31 -25.03 -22.60
N LEU A 566 -10.19 -24.04 -23.50
CA LEU A 566 -10.28 -22.64 -23.10
C LEU A 566 -11.75 -22.25 -22.85
N VAL A 567 -12.02 -21.51 -21.78
CA VAL A 567 -13.35 -20.98 -21.48
C VAL A 567 -13.90 -20.19 -22.67
N VAL A 568 -13.12 -19.30 -23.26
CA VAL A 568 -13.47 -18.66 -24.52
C VAL A 568 -12.90 -19.51 -25.68
N ALA A 569 -13.79 -20.09 -26.45
CA ALA A 569 -13.40 -20.84 -27.63
C ALA A 569 -12.89 -19.94 -28.75
N TYR A 570 -11.99 -20.45 -29.60
CA TYR A 570 -11.44 -19.71 -30.75
C TYR A 570 -11.66 -20.51 -32.04
N GLN A 571 -12.26 -19.85 -33.03
CA GLN A 571 -12.40 -20.41 -34.39
C GLN A 571 -11.56 -19.57 -35.34
N ASN A 572 -10.63 -20.19 -36.05
CA ASN A 572 -9.68 -19.48 -36.96
C ASN A 572 -8.97 -18.30 -36.30
N GLY A 573 -8.68 -18.37 -35.01
CA GLY A 573 -8.03 -17.30 -34.23
C GLY A 573 -8.96 -16.14 -33.82
N VAL A 574 -10.28 -16.30 -33.99
CA VAL A 574 -11.30 -15.34 -33.55
C VAL A 574 -12.04 -15.91 -32.34
N ALA A 575 -12.10 -15.12 -31.27
CA ALA A 575 -12.79 -15.48 -30.04
C ALA A 575 -14.32 -15.59 -30.23
N GLN A 576 -14.93 -16.63 -29.69
CA GLN A 576 -16.38 -16.91 -29.80
C GLN A 576 -17.12 -16.38 -28.55
N LEU A 577 -17.14 -15.04 -28.40
CA LEU A 577 -17.73 -14.38 -27.20
C LEU A 577 -19.26 -14.44 -27.17
N THR A 578 -19.92 -14.69 -28.32
CA THR A 578 -21.38 -14.87 -28.39
C THR A 578 -21.90 -16.07 -27.58
N GLU A 579 -21.07 -17.11 -27.39
CA GLU A 579 -21.39 -18.26 -26.55
C GLU A 579 -21.51 -17.89 -25.06
N HIS A 580 -20.93 -16.74 -24.67
CA HIS A 580 -20.99 -16.16 -23.32
C HIS A 580 -22.03 -15.04 -23.20
N GLY A 581 -22.91 -14.85 -24.17
CA GLY A 581 -24.01 -13.89 -24.14
C GLY A 581 -23.62 -12.47 -24.63
N PHE A 582 -22.40 -12.25 -25.15
CA PHE A 582 -21.98 -10.95 -25.67
C PHE A 582 -22.43 -10.78 -27.13
N ILE A 583 -23.20 -9.73 -27.39
CA ILE A 583 -23.84 -9.50 -28.69
C ILE A 583 -22.94 -8.70 -29.66
N HIS A 584 -22.12 -7.78 -29.16
CA HIS A 584 -21.25 -6.91 -29.94
C HIS A 584 -19.77 -7.24 -29.68
N THR A 585 -19.16 -7.98 -30.59
CA THR A 585 -17.83 -8.58 -30.35
C THR A 585 -16.80 -8.20 -31.43
N SER A 586 -17.05 -7.14 -32.20
CA SER A 586 -16.15 -6.76 -33.29
C SER A 586 -15.02 -5.80 -32.87
N THR A 587 -15.18 -5.07 -31.77
CA THR A 587 -14.22 -4.07 -31.30
C THR A 587 -14.04 -4.16 -29.77
N GLY A 588 -12.83 -3.90 -29.30
CA GLY A 588 -12.52 -3.83 -27.88
C GLY A 588 -11.59 -4.93 -27.39
N MET A 589 -11.64 -5.14 -26.08
CA MET A 589 -10.81 -6.04 -25.31
C MET A 589 -11.66 -7.03 -24.54
N PHE A 590 -11.08 -8.17 -24.22
CA PHE A 590 -11.70 -9.08 -23.27
C PHE A 590 -10.65 -9.78 -22.40
N ALA A 591 -11.09 -10.23 -21.25
CA ALA A 591 -10.31 -11.08 -20.36
C ALA A 591 -11.16 -12.26 -19.92
N PHE A 592 -10.53 -13.42 -19.76
CA PHE A 592 -11.19 -14.57 -19.15
C PHE A 592 -10.28 -15.28 -18.18
N LEU A 593 -10.91 -15.79 -17.13
CA LEU A 593 -10.29 -16.43 -15.99
C LEU A 593 -10.76 -17.88 -15.89
N GLN A 594 -9.84 -18.81 -15.74
CA GLN A 594 -10.13 -20.25 -15.61
C GLN A 594 -9.02 -20.97 -14.85
N PRO A 595 -9.26 -22.23 -14.40
CA PRO A 595 -8.18 -23.12 -13.99
C PRO A 595 -7.14 -23.27 -15.09
N ASN A 596 -5.87 -23.37 -14.72
CA ASN A 596 -4.78 -23.50 -15.66
C ASN A 596 -4.92 -24.82 -16.46
N VAL A 597 -4.99 -24.72 -17.78
CA VAL A 597 -5.21 -25.85 -18.69
C VAL A 597 -4.09 -26.89 -18.70
N TRP A 598 -2.94 -26.61 -18.12
CA TRP A 598 -1.82 -27.54 -17.94
C TRP A 598 -1.84 -28.22 -16.57
N ASN A 599 -2.42 -27.57 -15.55
CA ASN A 599 -2.57 -28.10 -14.20
C ASN A 599 -3.63 -27.30 -13.42
N ASN A 600 -4.75 -27.93 -13.12
CA ASN A 600 -5.90 -27.30 -12.48
C ASN A 600 -5.65 -26.82 -11.04
N ASP A 601 -4.50 -27.14 -10.43
CA ASP A 601 -4.11 -26.61 -9.11
C ASP A 601 -3.75 -25.11 -9.15
N TYR A 602 -3.63 -24.54 -10.35
CA TYR A 602 -3.26 -23.14 -10.60
C TYR A 602 -4.34 -22.42 -11.41
N GLY A 603 -4.28 -21.09 -11.38
CA GLY A 603 -5.16 -20.25 -12.19
C GLY A 603 -4.51 -19.81 -13.52
N MET A 604 -5.35 -19.53 -14.50
CA MET A 604 -4.97 -18.94 -15.78
C MET A 604 -5.88 -17.77 -16.11
N LEU A 605 -5.27 -16.62 -16.43
CA LEU A 605 -5.94 -15.42 -16.90
C LEU A 605 -5.42 -15.09 -18.30
N VAL A 606 -6.32 -14.80 -19.22
CA VAL A 606 -5.96 -14.41 -20.59
C VAL A 606 -6.58 -13.07 -20.89
N PHE A 607 -5.75 -12.13 -21.34
CA PHE A 607 -6.17 -10.87 -21.93
C PHE A 607 -6.01 -10.97 -23.43
N ASP A 608 -7.06 -10.68 -24.19
CA ASP A 608 -6.95 -10.66 -25.65
C ASP A 608 -7.73 -9.48 -26.24
N LYS A 609 -7.39 -9.12 -27.47
CA LYS A 609 -8.01 -8.01 -28.17
C LYS A 609 -8.79 -8.47 -29.39
N MET A 610 -9.90 -7.81 -29.65
CA MET A 610 -10.59 -7.87 -30.92
C MET A 610 -9.86 -6.99 -31.94
N SER A 611 -10.16 -7.13 -33.22
CA SER A 611 -9.32 -6.69 -34.34
C SER A 611 -8.80 -5.26 -34.28
N ASP A 612 -9.51 -4.33 -33.64
CA ASP A 612 -9.21 -2.89 -33.70
C ASP A 612 -8.76 -2.26 -32.39
N ALA A 613 -8.55 -3.04 -31.33
CA ALA A 613 -8.07 -2.52 -30.05
C ALA A 613 -6.57 -2.16 -30.09
N THR A 614 -6.21 -1.01 -29.53
CA THR A 614 -4.84 -0.50 -29.51
C THR A 614 -3.99 -1.03 -28.35
N SER A 615 -4.64 -1.48 -27.25
CA SER A 615 -3.98 -1.94 -26.03
C SER A 615 -4.50 -3.30 -25.62
N TYR A 616 -3.64 -4.16 -25.04
CA TYR A 616 -4.05 -5.42 -24.40
C TYR A 616 -4.50 -5.22 -22.96
N LEU A 617 -3.99 -4.16 -22.28
CA LEU A 617 -4.15 -3.93 -20.84
C LEU A 617 -4.63 -2.50 -20.55
N PRO A 618 -5.81 -2.09 -21.06
CA PRO A 618 -6.34 -0.75 -20.80
C PRO A 618 -6.57 -0.56 -19.29
N LYS A 619 -6.32 0.66 -18.82
CA LYS A 619 -6.40 1.03 -17.40
C LYS A 619 -7.79 0.74 -16.81
N GLU A 620 -8.82 1.04 -17.57
CA GLU A 620 -10.23 0.91 -17.15
C GLU A 620 -10.59 -0.55 -16.92
N LEU A 621 -10.16 -1.45 -17.82
CA LEU A 621 -10.38 -2.89 -17.67
C LEU A 621 -9.68 -3.45 -16.42
N LEU A 622 -8.40 -3.11 -16.21
CA LEU A 622 -7.65 -3.55 -15.04
C LEU A 622 -8.25 -2.99 -13.74
N SER A 623 -8.69 -1.73 -13.75
CA SER A 623 -9.37 -1.12 -12.61
C SER A 623 -10.70 -1.81 -12.31
N PHE A 624 -11.46 -2.14 -13.33
CA PHE A 624 -12.73 -2.87 -13.19
C PHE A 624 -12.49 -4.26 -12.59
N ILE A 625 -11.57 -5.04 -13.18
CA ILE A 625 -11.21 -6.39 -12.71
C ILE A 625 -10.80 -6.39 -11.24
N ARG A 626 -10.04 -5.38 -10.81
CA ARG A 626 -9.55 -5.27 -9.42
C ARG A 626 -10.67 -4.99 -8.41
N ASN A 627 -11.70 -4.26 -8.82
CA ASN A 627 -12.73 -3.73 -7.92
C ASN A 627 -14.11 -4.37 -8.11
N THR A 628 -14.24 -5.37 -8.99
CA THR A 628 -15.53 -6.00 -9.26
C THR A 628 -15.87 -7.05 -8.20
N GLU A 629 -17.12 -7.05 -7.76
CA GLU A 629 -17.70 -8.07 -6.89
C GLU A 629 -18.53 -9.08 -7.68
N VAL A 630 -18.59 -8.93 -9.00
CA VAL A 630 -19.43 -9.78 -9.86
C VAL A 630 -18.79 -11.15 -10.05
N SER A 631 -19.56 -12.20 -9.82
CA SER A 631 -19.18 -13.59 -10.10
C SER A 631 -19.19 -13.87 -11.61
N SER A 632 -18.17 -13.35 -12.28
CA SER A 632 -17.96 -13.49 -13.72
C SER A 632 -16.58 -14.05 -14.00
N ASN A 633 -16.46 -14.89 -15.03
CA ASN A 633 -15.15 -15.38 -15.49
C ASN A 633 -14.78 -14.87 -16.89
N VAL A 634 -15.67 -14.11 -17.54
CA VAL A 634 -15.42 -13.44 -18.82
C VAL A 634 -15.87 -11.99 -18.72
N ILE A 635 -14.97 -11.06 -19.06
CA ILE A 635 -15.21 -9.62 -19.09
C ILE A 635 -14.88 -9.11 -20.47
N VAL A 636 -15.75 -8.27 -21.02
CA VAL A 636 -15.58 -7.64 -22.33
C VAL A 636 -15.65 -6.12 -22.17
N GLN A 637 -14.64 -5.42 -22.61
CA GLN A 637 -14.62 -3.96 -22.73
C GLN A 637 -14.77 -3.57 -24.21
N VAL A 638 -15.86 -2.94 -24.56
CA VAL A 638 -16.14 -2.50 -25.95
C VAL A 638 -15.51 -1.14 -26.23
N ASN A 639 -15.57 -0.24 -25.26
CA ASN A 639 -14.90 1.07 -25.29
C ASN A 639 -14.52 1.48 -23.86
N THR A 640 -13.96 2.67 -23.68
CA THR A 640 -13.46 3.14 -22.37
C THR A 640 -14.47 3.02 -21.24
N ASP A 641 -15.75 3.26 -21.52
CA ASP A 641 -16.80 3.38 -20.48
C ASP A 641 -17.76 2.18 -20.44
N GLN A 642 -17.62 1.23 -21.36
CA GLN A 642 -18.55 0.11 -21.50
C GLN A 642 -17.84 -1.22 -21.26
N ILE A 643 -18.00 -1.74 -20.04
CA ILE A 643 -17.51 -3.04 -19.62
C ILE A 643 -18.70 -3.94 -19.31
N PHE A 644 -18.71 -5.11 -19.90
CA PHE A 644 -19.75 -6.13 -19.75
C PHE A 644 -19.17 -7.39 -19.14
N THR A 645 -19.98 -8.10 -18.36
CA THR A 645 -19.62 -9.36 -17.69
C THR A 645 -20.63 -10.44 -18.04
N ASN A 646 -20.20 -11.70 -18.07
CA ASN A 646 -21.12 -12.83 -18.01
C ASN A 646 -21.35 -13.14 -16.52
N GLU A 647 -22.57 -13.00 -16.04
CA GLU A 647 -22.93 -13.50 -14.72
C GLU A 647 -22.96 -15.03 -14.75
N GLN A 648 -22.07 -15.68 -14.02
CA GLN A 648 -22.18 -17.10 -13.74
C GLN A 648 -23.02 -17.27 -12.49
N TRP A 649 -24.20 -17.85 -12.65
CA TRP A 649 -24.95 -18.40 -11.52
C TRP A 649 -24.16 -19.60 -11.00
N ILE A 650 -23.47 -19.43 -9.88
CA ILE A 650 -22.90 -20.57 -9.15
C ILE A 650 -24.11 -21.36 -8.66
N ASP A 651 -24.35 -22.51 -9.28
CA ASP A 651 -25.36 -23.42 -8.79
C ASP A 651 -24.84 -23.99 -7.47
N GLU A 652 -25.29 -23.43 -6.34
CA GLU A 652 -24.93 -23.86 -4.98
C GLU A 652 -25.18 -25.36 -4.72
N LYS A 653 -25.74 -26.06 -5.71
CA LYS A 653 -26.07 -27.46 -5.61
C LYS A 653 -24.90 -28.45 -5.81
N GLU A 654 -23.78 -28.02 -6.38
CA GLU A 654 -22.62 -28.93 -6.55
C GLU A 654 -21.61 -28.91 -5.39
N GLU A 655 -21.60 -27.90 -4.53
CA GLU A 655 -20.71 -27.88 -3.36
C GLU A 655 -21.23 -28.64 -2.13
N GLN A 656 -22.49 -29.02 -2.13
CA GLN A 656 -23.05 -29.80 -1.04
C GLN A 656 -23.10 -31.28 -1.38
N GLY A 657 -21.98 -31.98 -1.19
CA GLY A 657 -21.98 -33.40 -0.82
C GLY A 657 -22.67 -33.64 0.54
N ILE A 658 -23.71 -32.87 0.85
CA ILE A 658 -24.54 -33.02 2.04
C ILE A 658 -25.85 -33.70 1.58
N THR A 659 -26.02 -34.92 2.06
CA THR A 659 -27.26 -35.67 2.06
C THR A 659 -28.46 -34.72 2.19
N LYS A 660 -29.31 -34.70 1.16
CA LYS A 660 -30.64 -34.11 1.23
C LYS A 660 -31.36 -34.66 2.46
N THR A 661 -31.39 -33.88 3.54
CA THR A 661 -32.43 -34.04 4.52
C THR A 661 -33.72 -33.52 3.93
N LYS A 662 -34.69 -34.37 4.01
CA LYS A 662 -36.02 -34.37 3.41
C LYS A 662 -36.94 -33.36 4.08
N ASP A 663 -36.69 -32.06 3.94
CA ASP A 663 -37.44 -31.00 4.65
C ASP A 663 -37.99 -29.83 3.78
N GLU A 664 -37.78 -29.84 2.46
CA GLU A 664 -38.37 -28.82 1.59
C GLU A 664 -39.86 -29.01 1.22
N ASN A 665 -40.45 -30.15 1.58
CA ASN A 665 -41.87 -30.41 1.26
C ASN A 665 -42.85 -29.96 2.38
N ASP A 666 -42.39 -29.58 3.55
CA ASP A 666 -43.28 -29.20 4.66
C ASP A 666 -43.94 -27.84 4.50
N TYR A 667 -43.31 -26.89 3.80
CA TYR A 667 -43.90 -25.56 3.61
C TYR A 667 -45.16 -25.60 2.71
N PHE A 668 -45.16 -26.41 1.67
CA PHE A 668 -46.31 -26.58 0.81
C PHE A 668 -47.47 -27.25 1.56
N GLY A 669 -47.18 -28.20 2.44
CA GLY A 669 -48.16 -28.80 3.33
C GLY A 669 -48.86 -27.83 4.26
N TRP A 670 -48.11 -26.96 4.88
CA TRP A 670 -48.67 -25.91 5.78
C TRP A 670 -49.45 -24.83 5.04
N VAL A 671 -49.05 -24.42 3.85
CA VAL A 671 -49.77 -23.46 3.00
C VAL A 671 -51.08 -24.08 2.52
N ALA A 672 -51.09 -25.33 2.08
CA ALA A 672 -52.29 -26.06 1.68
C ALA A 672 -53.28 -26.24 2.86
N ALA A 673 -52.78 -26.60 4.06
CA ALA A 673 -53.55 -26.71 5.27
C ALA A 673 -54.19 -25.34 5.68
N PHE A 674 -53.45 -24.26 5.55
CA PHE A 674 -53.94 -22.91 5.85
C PHE A 674 -55.03 -22.45 4.89
N ILE A 675 -54.87 -22.71 3.58
CA ILE A 675 -55.91 -22.44 2.55
C ILE A 675 -57.18 -23.27 2.81
N GLY A 676 -57.01 -24.56 3.16
CA GLY A 676 -58.13 -25.42 3.52
C GLY A 676 -58.89 -24.93 4.73
N LEU A 677 -58.21 -24.47 5.76
CA LEU A 677 -58.81 -23.95 6.97
C LEU A 677 -59.58 -22.65 6.73
N MET A 678 -59.03 -21.75 5.88
CA MET A 678 -59.72 -20.51 5.48
C MET A 678 -60.98 -20.79 4.64
N ALA A 679 -60.96 -21.80 3.74
CA ALA A 679 -62.12 -22.23 2.97
C ALA A 679 -63.24 -22.77 3.87
N ILE A 680 -62.90 -23.59 4.88
CA ILE A 680 -63.86 -24.12 5.88
C ILE A 680 -64.48 -22.96 6.70
N LEU A 681 -63.67 -21.98 7.08
CA LEU A 681 -64.14 -20.82 7.85
C LEU A 681 -65.13 -19.96 7.06
N VAL A 682 -64.84 -19.75 5.77
CA VAL A 682 -65.77 -19.07 4.84
C VAL A 682 -67.07 -19.84 4.68
N LEU A 683 -67.02 -21.17 4.52
CA LEU A 683 -68.23 -22.01 4.45
C LEU A 683 -69.07 -21.96 5.73
N LEU A 684 -68.44 -21.98 6.89
CA LEU A 684 -69.13 -21.81 8.17
C LEU A 684 -69.78 -20.43 8.29
N ILE A 685 -69.13 -19.36 7.92
CA ILE A 685 -69.70 -18.01 7.90
C ILE A 685 -70.93 -17.93 6.98
N VAL A 686 -70.84 -18.51 5.78
CA VAL A 686 -71.95 -18.56 4.83
C VAL A 686 -73.10 -19.39 5.38
N PHE A 687 -72.79 -20.54 6.03
CA PHE A 687 -73.79 -21.40 6.64
C PHE A 687 -74.53 -20.70 7.80
N PHE A 688 -73.79 -20.02 8.69
CA PHE A 688 -74.39 -19.29 9.80
C PHE A 688 -75.17 -18.07 9.31
N LYS A 689 -74.75 -17.36 8.27
CA LYS A 689 -75.51 -16.27 7.64
C LYS A 689 -76.82 -16.79 6.99
N ARG A 690 -76.77 -17.95 6.34
CA ARG A 690 -78.00 -18.57 5.78
C ARG A 690 -78.98 -19.04 6.86
N LYS A 691 -78.50 -19.51 8.02
CA LYS A 691 -79.30 -19.90 9.14
C LYS A 691 -79.98 -18.71 9.83
N LYS A 692 -79.38 -17.52 9.82
CA LYS A 692 -79.93 -16.28 10.37
C LYS A 692 -80.96 -15.60 9.47
N ILE A 693 -81.05 -16.01 8.22
CA ILE A 693 -82.01 -15.48 7.24
C ILE A 693 -83.27 -16.37 7.17
N LYS A 694 -83.27 -17.57 7.78
CA LYS A 694 -84.41 -18.52 7.78
C LYS A 694 -85.06 -18.68 9.17
N GLY A 695 -84.72 -17.87 10.18
CA GLY A 695 -85.37 -17.79 11.51
C GLY A 695 -86.11 -16.55 11.76
#